data_d0da441ad0e1b5f64a38cdec95d57d54
#
_entry.id   d0da441ad0e1b5f64a38cdec95d57d54
#
_cell.length_a   1.000
_cell.length_b   1.000
_cell.length_c   1.000
_cell.angle_alpha   90.00
_cell.angle_beta   90.00
_cell.angle_gamma   90.00
#
_symmetry.space_group_name_H-M   'P 1'
#
loop_
_entity.id
_entity.type
_entity.pdbx_description
1 polymer ?
#
loop_
_entity_poly.entity_id
_entity_poly.type
_entity_poly.pdbx_seq_one_letter_code
_entity_poly.pdbx_strand_id
1 'polypeptide(L)'
;MRAFRAALVAVCCLMPAAVPAQGARTVAVTGTVRDTATGAPLPGAVVRIMELHREGRTHEDGSFVIGAVPPGTYRLVVQRIGYRAADLPLVVADRPVTVAIALREQPMQVAATVITGQISERGSSDAITSTSVLSEARLDRRLDGTLGSTIVGTPGVAMAQMGPATGRPVIRGMGGDRVVILEDGQRPGDLSSTSMDHAVAIDPLTAQRIEVVRGPMSLLYGSSALGGVVNLIRHEVPTTAAEHAHGTLSAQASSANGGTTLGGWGEAPLAGLTVRGEGSFRHTGDLRTPVGVLGNTQSMHASGSVGASMVRDWGYAGVAYRFLGNEYGLPGGFVGAHPGGVDIAMRRHSVRAEADWHPTSPRVESVRATVTFSDYLHDEIEGDGEVATRYQQRMTVGEVVARHRPIGGVSSGAIGARAQYRDITTAGALRTPSTADWSLALFAIEEWGTGPLRLQAGARYDHARFTPLERSTIVINGEDVPTVARDFGALSASVGALYRFEHGIRLGASVSRAYRTPDFNELYSDGPHLAAYSYDVGNPRLRQETGLGAELFARVERDRVRAEAAVYVNRMDGYVFPRNTGELGRQGERWKFQYVNADARLAGAEGEFEWTLREHVVLEGTLSYVRGTITGSRDTIPGLDGEPDRVASGDLPLIPPLNGRIGLRHETARWSAGGGVRAAARQVCLGDFETPTAGYATVDLFLGRRFLVGGRLHGVTLRIDNLLDAEIRDHLSRTKLIIPDAGRNVLLLYRVQF
;
A
#
# COMPACT_ATOMS: atom_id res chain seq x y z
N MET A 1 -14.89 -29.25 0.11
CA MET A 1 -15.74 -28.20 -0.53
C MET A 1 -17.08 -27.95 0.20
N ARG A 2 -17.94 -28.95 0.49
CA ARG A 2 -19.22 -28.70 1.20
C ARG A 2 -19.09 -28.21 2.66
N ALA A 3 -18.09 -28.69 3.42
CA ALA A 3 -17.84 -28.28 4.81
C ALA A 3 -17.31 -26.84 4.92
N PHE A 4 -16.51 -26.36 3.95
CA PHE A 4 -15.99 -25.01 3.92
C PHE A 4 -17.06 -23.96 3.58
N ARG A 5 -17.99 -24.31 2.67
CA ARG A 5 -19.19 -23.47 2.37
C ARG A 5 -20.13 -23.35 3.57
N ALA A 6 -20.27 -24.40 4.38
CA ALA A 6 -21.10 -24.39 5.56
C ALA A 6 -20.52 -23.54 6.70
N ALA A 7 -19.20 -23.50 6.88
CA ALA A 7 -18.56 -22.65 7.88
C ALA A 7 -18.66 -21.14 7.56
N LEU A 8 -18.62 -20.78 6.27
CA LEU A 8 -18.75 -19.39 5.84
C LEU A 8 -20.18 -18.85 6.00
N VAL A 9 -21.19 -19.70 5.81
CA VAL A 9 -22.62 -19.36 6.02
C VAL A 9 -22.97 -19.26 7.50
N ALA A 10 -22.30 -20.02 8.38
CA ALA A 10 -22.54 -19.98 9.83
C ALA A 10 -22.07 -18.66 10.49
N VAL A 11 -21.08 -17.98 9.93
CA VAL A 11 -20.63 -16.67 10.44
C VAL A 11 -21.62 -15.54 10.11
N CYS A 12 -22.39 -15.66 9.03
CA CYS A 12 -23.43 -14.68 8.68
C CYS A 12 -24.72 -14.79 9.52
N CYS A 13 -24.94 -15.90 10.24
CA CYS A 13 -26.19 -16.13 10.98
C CYS A 13 -26.10 -15.81 12.50
N LEU A 14 -24.96 -15.34 12.99
CA LEU A 14 -24.78 -14.96 14.41
C LEU A 14 -24.96 -13.47 14.66
N MET A 15 -25.92 -12.80 14.01
CA MET A 15 -26.33 -11.47 14.46
C MET A 15 -27.28 -11.62 15.66
N PRO A 16 -26.94 -11.15 16.87
CA PRO A 16 -27.88 -11.10 17.98
C PRO A 16 -29.02 -10.16 17.63
N ALA A 17 -30.24 -10.59 17.87
CA ALA A 17 -31.41 -9.73 17.75
C ALA A 17 -31.22 -8.48 18.64
N ALA A 18 -31.26 -7.30 18.05
CA ALA A 18 -31.10 -6.04 18.74
C ALA A 18 -32.27 -5.87 19.74
N VAL A 19 -31.93 -5.94 21.03
CA VAL A 19 -32.87 -5.45 22.08
C VAL A 19 -32.87 -3.92 21.97
N PRO A 20 -34.01 -3.25 21.86
CA PRO A 20 -34.07 -1.79 21.80
C PRO A 20 -33.56 -1.22 23.13
N ALA A 21 -32.35 -0.60 23.11
CA ALA A 21 -31.88 0.19 24.23
C ALA A 21 -32.79 1.40 24.41
N GLN A 22 -33.27 1.65 25.63
CA GLN A 22 -33.96 2.88 25.99
C GLN A 22 -33.12 4.07 25.58
N GLY A 23 -33.70 4.97 24.76
CA GLY A 23 -32.98 6.09 24.13
C GLY A 23 -32.26 6.97 25.14
N ALA A 24 -30.92 6.90 25.16
CA ALA A 24 -30.12 7.89 25.84
C ALA A 24 -30.44 9.27 25.24
N ARG A 25 -30.65 10.28 26.08
CA ARG A 25 -30.82 11.67 25.61
C ARG A 25 -29.54 12.08 24.88
N THR A 26 -29.64 12.37 23.61
CA THR A 26 -28.53 12.85 22.79
C THR A 26 -28.64 14.37 22.61
N VAL A 27 -27.50 15.05 22.53
CA VAL A 27 -27.43 16.50 22.35
C VAL A 27 -26.60 16.84 21.10
N ALA A 28 -26.72 18.10 20.64
CA ALA A 28 -25.86 18.60 19.58
C ALA A 28 -24.56 19.19 20.18
N VAL A 29 -23.44 18.91 19.54
CA VAL A 29 -22.16 19.61 19.74
C VAL A 29 -22.02 20.62 18.60
N THR A 30 -21.99 21.88 18.92
CA THR A 30 -21.84 23.00 17.99
C THR A 30 -20.54 23.75 18.26
N GLY A 31 -20.06 24.51 17.29
CA GLY A 31 -18.89 25.33 17.54
C GLY A 31 -18.43 26.11 16.32
N THR A 32 -17.30 26.79 16.49
CA THR A 32 -16.64 27.53 15.43
C THR A 32 -15.15 27.20 15.36
N VAL A 33 -14.62 27.13 14.15
CA VAL A 33 -13.18 26.95 13.91
C VAL A 33 -12.63 28.22 13.24
N ARG A 34 -11.60 28.81 13.83
CA ARG A 34 -11.00 30.07 13.38
C ARG A 34 -9.48 29.96 13.29
N ASP A 35 -8.90 30.82 12.45
CA ASP A 35 -7.45 31.03 12.41
C ASP A 35 -6.97 31.76 13.65
N THR A 36 -5.93 31.26 14.32
CA THR A 36 -5.41 31.82 15.57
C THR A 36 -4.79 33.21 15.37
N ALA A 37 -4.17 33.47 14.23
CA ALA A 37 -3.45 34.72 13.98
C ALA A 37 -4.36 35.85 13.47
N THR A 38 -5.32 35.48 12.60
CA THR A 38 -6.18 36.46 11.92
C THR A 38 -7.59 36.54 12.48
N GLY A 39 -8.02 35.54 13.27
CA GLY A 39 -9.41 35.41 13.72
C GLY A 39 -10.39 35.03 12.60
N ALA A 40 -9.93 34.86 11.37
CA ALA A 40 -10.78 34.55 10.23
C ALA A 40 -11.44 33.16 10.40
N PRO A 41 -12.68 32.98 9.95
CA PRO A 41 -13.33 31.69 9.95
C PRO A 41 -12.58 30.70 9.04
N LEU A 42 -12.54 29.42 9.42
CA LEU A 42 -11.90 28.33 8.68
C LEU A 42 -12.97 27.38 8.12
N PRO A 43 -13.51 27.63 6.92
CA PRO A 43 -14.46 26.73 6.29
C PRO A 43 -13.80 25.43 5.81
N GLY A 44 -14.59 24.34 5.79
CA GLY A 44 -14.14 23.03 5.32
C GLY A 44 -13.18 22.33 6.30
N ALA A 45 -13.04 22.78 7.55
CA ALA A 45 -12.35 22.03 8.57
C ALA A 45 -13.19 20.80 8.98
N VAL A 46 -12.55 19.66 9.10
CA VAL A 46 -13.18 18.41 9.56
C VAL A 46 -13.09 18.37 11.09
N VAL A 47 -14.21 18.23 11.75
CA VAL A 47 -14.36 18.11 13.20
C VAL A 47 -14.89 16.72 13.51
N ARG A 48 -14.11 15.88 14.22
CA ARG A 48 -14.46 14.48 14.47
C ARG A 48 -14.48 14.15 15.95
N ILE A 49 -15.52 13.47 16.41
CA ILE A 49 -15.58 12.83 17.72
C ILE A 49 -15.10 11.39 17.55
N MET A 50 -13.91 11.09 18.05
CA MET A 50 -13.18 9.85 17.72
C MET A 50 -13.92 8.59 18.20
N GLU A 51 -14.41 8.59 19.44
CA GLU A 51 -15.04 7.43 20.07
C GLU A 51 -16.44 7.12 19.52
N LEU A 52 -17.07 8.08 18.84
CA LEU A 52 -18.41 7.94 18.30
C LEU A 52 -18.41 7.80 16.76
N HIS A 53 -17.26 7.88 16.11
CA HIS A 53 -17.14 7.90 14.65
C HIS A 53 -18.09 8.91 13.99
N ARG A 54 -18.26 10.08 14.63
CA ARG A 54 -19.10 11.19 14.13
C ARG A 54 -18.23 12.33 13.68
N GLU A 55 -18.55 12.90 12.53
CA GLU A 55 -17.83 14.06 12.02
C GLU A 55 -18.79 15.13 11.48
N GLY A 56 -18.34 16.37 11.55
CA GLY A 56 -18.98 17.52 10.90
C GLY A 56 -17.92 18.33 10.17
N ARG A 57 -18.34 19.15 9.21
CA ARG A 57 -17.47 20.08 8.50
C ARG A 57 -17.88 21.52 8.81
N THR A 58 -16.91 22.42 8.87
CA THR A 58 -17.21 23.82 9.08
C THR A 58 -17.76 24.48 7.81
N HIS A 59 -18.81 25.29 7.99
CA HIS A 59 -19.43 26.15 6.98
C HIS A 59 -18.55 27.36 6.63
N GLU A 60 -19.01 28.26 5.76
CA GLU A 60 -18.27 29.47 5.33
C GLU A 60 -17.92 30.41 6.49
N ASP A 61 -18.77 30.49 7.51
CA ASP A 61 -18.57 31.29 8.72
C ASP A 61 -17.68 30.59 9.78
N GLY A 62 -17.18 29.37 9.44
CA GLY A 62 -16.40 28.53 10.34
C GLY A 62 -17.23 27.75 11.36
N SER A 63 -18.56 27.84 11.33
CA SER A 63 -19.44 27.10 12.25
C SER A 63 -19.56 25.62 11.85
N PHE A 64 -19.78 24.75 12.84
CA PHE A 64 -20.09 23.33 12.62
C PHE A 64 -21.14 22.83 13.63
N VAL A 65 -21.79 21.72 13.25
CA VAL A 65 -22.74 21.00 14.10
C VAL A 65 -22.45 19.50 13.98
N ILE A 66 -22.40 18.80 15.11
CA ILE A 66 -22.39 17.33 15.18
C ILE A 66 -23.61 16.92 16.03
N GLY A 67 -24.59 16.30 15.40
CA GLY A 67 -25.86 15.91 16.02
C GLY A 67 -25.76 14.62 16.84
N ALA A 68 -26.78 14.38 17.67
CA ALA A 68 -27.05 13.12 18.36
C ALA A 68 -25.87 12.55 19.20
N VAL A 69 -25.11 13.40 19.90
CA VAL A 69 -23.99 13.00 20.76
C VAL A 69 -24.51 12.61 22.14
N PRO A 70 -24.30 11.37 22.63
CA PRO A 70 -24.65 10.96 23.97
C PRO A 70 -23.83 11.70 25.04
N PRO A 71 -24.29 11.84 26.30
CA PRO A 71 -23.46 12.31 27.39
C PRO A 71 -22.25 11.41 27.61
N GLY A 72 -21.07 12.01 27.77
CA GLY A 72 -19.82 11.27 27.93
C GLY A 72 -18.58 12.16 27.80
N THR A 73 -17.41 11.56 27.92
CA THR A 73 -16.13 12.22 27.69
C THR A 73 -15.49 11.64 26.44
N TYR A 74 -15.14 12.52 25.51
CA TYR A 74 -14.71 12.18 24.17
C TYR A 74 -13.45 12.95 23.79
N ARG A 75 -12.79 12.54 22.70
CA ARG A 75 -11.76 13.30 22.01
C ARG A 75 -12.34 13.98 20.77
N LEU A 76 -12.20 15.29 20.69
CA LEU A 76 -12.57 16.09 19.53
C LEU A 76 -11.32 16.41 18.72
N VAL A 77 -11.20 15.83 17.54
CA VAL A 77 -10.08 16.09 16.64
C VAL A 77 -10.54 17.01 15.52
N VAL A 78 -9.82 18.13 15.33
CA VAL A 78 -10.12 19.12 14.29
C VAL A 78 -8.96 19.23 13.32
N GLN A 79 -9.23 19.04 12.04
CA GLN A 79 -8.23 19.03 10.97
C GLN A 79 -8.61 19.99 9.85
N ARG A 80 -7.61 20.73 9.38
CA ARG A 80 -7.72 21.63 8.22
C ARG A 80 -6.41 21.68 7.49
N ILE A 81 -6.44 21.52 6.15
CA ILE A 81 -5.23 21.60 5.33
C ILE A 81 -4.51 22.94 5.54
N GLY A 82 -3.21 22.90 5.82
CA GLY A 82 -2.38 24.07 6.10
C GLY A 82 -2.40 24.53 7.57
N TYR A 83 -3.12 23.84 8.45
CA TYR A 83 -3.24 24.12 9.86
C TYR A 83 -2.82 22.95 10.73
N ARG A 84 -2.31 23.25 11.95
CA ARG A 84 -2.05 22.26 12.96
C ARG A 84 -3.37 21.65 13.44
N ALA A 85 -3.49 20.34 13.39
CA ALA A 85 -4.65 19.64 13.95
C ALA A 85 -4.76 19.93 15.45
N ALA A 86 -5.99 20.17 15.94
CA ALA A 86 -6.28 20.25 17.35
C ALA A 86 -6.86 18.91 17.83
N ASP A 87 -6.39 18.45 18.99
CA ASP A 87 -6.90 17.27 19.70
C ASP A 87 -7.29 17.74 21.11
N LEU A 88 -8.60 17.78 21.37
CA LEU A 88 -9.18 18.44 22.54
C LEU A 88 -10.07 17.45 23.31
N PRO A 89 -10.05 17.44 24.63
CA PRO A 89 -11.04 16.71 25.42
C PRO A 89 -12.41 17.40 25.27
N LEU A 90 -13.46 16.61 25.06
CA LEU A 90 -14.84 17.05 24.94
C LEU A 90 -15.68 16.35 26.00
N VAL A 91 -16.27 17.12 26.91
CA VAL A 91 -17.21 16.62 27.90
C VAL A 91 -18.62 17.03 27.48
N VAL A 92 -19.46 16.06 27.20
CA VAL A 92 -20.86 16.24 26.80
C VAL A 92 -21.76 15.84 27.98
N ALA A 93 -22.56 16.78 28.44
CA ALA A 93 -23.61 16.56 29.45
C ALA A 93 -24.99 16.48 28.79
N ASP A 94 -26.08 16.53 29.57
CA ASP A 94 -27.48 16.46 29.08
C ASP A 94 -27.96 17.73 28.36
N ARG A 95 -27.07 18.64 27.98
CA ARG A 95 -27.39 19.91 27.29
C ARG A 95 -26.44 20.12 26.10
N PRO A 96 -26.86 20.85 25.06
CA PRO A 96 -25.99 21.18 23.94
C PRO A 96 -24.66 21.82 24.39
N VAL A 97 -23.56 21.43 23.75
CA VAL A 97 -22.20 21.92 24.03
C VAL A 97 -21.76 22.77 22.85
N THR A 98 -21.21 23.97 23.16
CA THR A 98 -20.63 24.85 22.15
C THR A 98 -19.14 24.99 22.42
N VAL A 99 -18.31 24.75 21.41
CA VAL A 99 -16.85 24.83 21.49
C VAL A 99 -16.32 25.87 20.50
N ALA A 100 -15.35 26.67 20.95
CA ALA A 100 -14.61 27.59 20.09
C ALA A 100 -13.19 27.05 19.91
N ILE A 101 -12.80 26.83 18.67
CA ILE A 101 -11.53 26.17 18.30
C ILE A 101 -10.71 27.15 17.47
N ALA A 102 -9.48 27.39 17.88
CA ALA A 102 -8.52 28.19 17.14
C ALA A 102 -7.42 27.28 16.59
N LEU A 103 -7.26 27.24 15.27
CA LEU A 103 -6.19 26.50 14.62
C LEU A 103 -5.07 27.46 14.22
N ARG A 104 -3.84 27.03 14.45
CA ARG A 104 -2.65 27.77 14.02
C ARG A 104 -2.21 27.29 12.65
N GLU A 105 -1.95 28.21 11.72
CA GLU A 105 -1.35 27.88 10.44
C GLU A 105 0.00 27.18 10.66
N GLN A 106 0.19 26.05 10.02
CA GLN A 106 1.41 25.26 10.16
C GLN A 106 1.80 24.66 8.80
N PRO A 107 2.95 25.09 8.24
CA PRO A 107 3.43 24.58 6.95
C PRO A 107 3.98 23.15 7.05
N MET A 108 4.31 22.68 8.26
CA MET A 108 4.75 21.32 8.51
C MET A 108 3.56 20.47 8.96
N GLN A 109 3.30 19.36 8.26
CA GLN A 109 2.20 18.48 8.62
C GLN A 109 2.47 17.79 9.97
N VAL A 110 1.49 17.81 10.86
CA VAL A 110 1.50 17.01 12.08
C VAL A 110 1.48 15.52 11.72
N ALA A 111 2.02 14.67 12.59
CA ALA A 111 2.01 13.23 12.42
C ALA A 111 0.58 12.75 12.08
N ALA A 112 0.42 12.21 10.86
CA ALA A 112 -0.87 11.70 10.41
C ALA A 112 -1.26 10.46 11.23
N THR A 113 -2.53 10.28 11.43
CA THR A 113 -3.07 9.08 12.08
C THR A 113 -2.85 7.85 11.18
N VAL A 114 -2.39 6.76 11.76
CA VAL A 114 -2.10 5.48 11.10
C VAL A 114 -3.00 4.39 11.67
N ILE A 115 -3.56 3.58 10.79
CA ILE A 115 -4.32 2.38 11.15
C ILE A 115 -3.49 1.12 10.83
N THR A 116 -2.73 1.16 9.74
CA THR A 116 -1.95 0.02 9.25
C THR A 116 -0.83 -0.34 10.23
N GLY A 117 -0.79 -1.60 10.62
CA GLY A 117 0.24 -2.10 11.54
C GLY A 117 0.04 -1.71 13.01
N GLN A 118 -1.12 -1.16 13.36
CA GLN A 118 -1.44 -0.74 14.72
C GLN A 118 -2.65 -1.50 15.26
N ILE A 119 -2.69 -1.72 16.59
CA ILE A 119 -3.86 -2.30 17.27
C ILE A 119 -5.02 -1.31 17.26
N SER A 120 -4.71 -0.02 17.40
CA SER A 120 -5.68 1.08 17.37
C SER A 120 -5.14 2.25 16.54
N GLU A 121 -6.03 3.09 16.06
CA GLU A 121 -5.68 4.30 15.32
C GLU A 121 -4.78 5.24 16.17
N ARG A 122 -3.61 5.62 15.65
CA ARG A 122 -2.60 6.43 16.35
C ARG A 122 -1.89 7.40 15.43
N GLY A 123 -1.28 8.43 16.02
CA GLY A 123 -0.32 9.26 15.30
C GLY A 123 0.89 8.46 14.82
N SER A 124 1.35 8.69 13.61
CA SER A 124 2.49 7.97 13.02
C SER A 124 3.78 8.07 13.86
N SER A 125 3.95 9.15 14.61
CA SER A 125 5.10 9.33 15.52
C SER A 125 5.12 8.35 16.70
N ASP A 126 3.97 7.81 17.07
CA ASP A 126 3.82 6.86 18.18
C ASP A 126 3.76 5.38 17.73
N ALA A 127 3.91 5.12 16.45
CA ALA A 127 4.01 3.77 15.91
C ALA A 127 5.32 3.10 16.33
N ILE A 128 5.27 1.80 16.67
CA ILE A 128 6.47 1.01 17.05
C ILE A 128 7.24 0.56 15.80
N THR A 129 6.73 0.83 14.61
CA THR A 129 7.35 0.52 13.32
C THR A 129 7.56 1.78 12.51
N SER A 130 8.56 1.77 11.62
CA SER A 130 8.79 2.87 10.67
C SER A 130 7.61 2.99 9.70
N THR A 131 6.91 4.12 9.75
CA THR A 131 5.66 4.32 9.00
C THR A 131 5.62 5.70 8.37
N SER A 132 5.28 5.75 7.08
CA SER A 132 5.04 7.01 6.36
C SER A 132 3.60 7.08 5.87
N VAL A 133 3.00 8.27 5.93
CA VAL A 133 1.63 8.54 5.46
C VAL A 133 1.65 9.62 4.40
N LEU A 134 1.03 9.34 3.27
CA LEU A 134 0.73 10.31 2.24
C LEU A 134 -0.76 10.64 2.33
N SER A 135 -1.09 11.84 2.73
CA SER A 135 -2.46 12.33 2.81
C SER A 135 -2.54 13.78 2.33
N GLU A 136 -3.73 14.23 1.99
CA GLU A 136 -4.02 15.63 1.65
C GLU A 136 -3.01 16.24 0.65
N ALA A 137 -2.44 17.38 0.97
CA ALA A 137 -1.52 18.12 0.10
C ALA A 137 -0.23 17.33 -0.22
N ARG A 138 0.24 16.43 0.66
CA ARG A 138 1.39 15.57 0.36
C ARG A 138 1.05 14.54 -0.69
N LEU A 139 -0.16 13.96 -0.63
CA LEU A 139 -0.67 13.05 -1.66
C LEU A 139 -0.86 13.80 -2.99
N ASP A 140 -1.51 14.97 -2.99
CA ASP A 140 -1.74 15.77 -4.20
C ASP A 140 -0.44 16.11 -4.95
N ARG A 141 0.63 16.43 -4.22
CA ARG A 141 1.94 16.71 -4.81
C ARG A 141 2.65 15.50 -5.39
N ARG A 142 2.27 14.28 -4.99
CA ARG A 142 2.91 13.03 -5.41
C ARG A 142 2.04 12.14 -6.29
N LEU A 143 0.76 12.47 -6.41
CA LEU A 143 -0.20 11.67 -7.14
C LEU A 143 0.25 11.45 -8.58
N ASP A 144 0.32 10.17 -8.98
CA ASP A 144 0.77 9.75 -10.30
C ASP A 144 -0.04 8.55 -10.81
N GLY A 145 0.30 8.04 -12.00
CA GLY A 145 -0.44 7.01 -12.72
C GLY A 145 -0.55 5.67 -12.02
N THR A 146 0.43 5.29 -11.18
CA THR A 146 0.42 4.01 -10.46
C THR A 146 0.60 4.21 -8.96
N LEU A 147 0.30 3.17 -8.18
CA LEU A 147 0.57 3.17 -6.74
C LEU A 147 2.08 3.31 -6.47
N GLY A 148 2.91 2.57 -7.20
CA GLY A 148 4.38 2.61 -7.05
C GLY A 148 4.94 4.01 -7.33
N SER A 149 4.56 4.63 -8.45
CA SER A 149 5.02 5.99 -8.81
C SER A 149 4.54 7.06 -7.81
N THR A 150 3.36 6.89 -7.23
CA THR A 150 2.81 7.81 -6.22
C THR A 150 3.62 7.77 -4.91
N ILE A 151 4.10 6.59 -4.48
CA ILE A 151 4.80 6.44 -3.19
C ILE A 151 6.33 6.43 -3.31
N VAL A 152 6.89 6.35 -4.51
CA VAL A 152 8.35 6.42 -4.73
C VAL A 152 8.94 7.69 -4.14
N GLY A 153 10.15 7.61 -3.56
CA GLY A 153 10.77 8.71 -2.82
C GLY A 153 10.25 8.88 -1.37
N THR A 154 9.39 7.98 -0.89
CA THR A 154 9.22 7.71 0.54
C THR A 154 10.45 6.96 1.03
N PRO A 155 10.98 7.20 2.26
CA PRO A 155 12.15 6.49 2.76
C PRO A 155 12.01 4.97 2.64
N GLY A 156 13.06 4.30 2.15
CA GLY A 156 13.09 2.85 1.96
C GLY A 156 12.19 2.31 0.84
N VAL A 157 11.52 3.17 0.07
CA VAL A 157 10.63 2.77 -1.03
C VAL A 157 11.25 3.09 -2.38
N ALA A 158 11.34 2.08 -3.22
CA ALA A 158 11.67 2.14 -4.63
C ALA A 158 10.51 1.57 -5.46
N MET A 159 10.64 1.57 -6.78
CA MET A 159 9.64 1.06 -7.70
C MET A 159 10.28 0.10 -8.70
N ALA A 160 9.68 -1.06 -8.91
CA ALA A 160 9.99 -1.96 -10.01
C ALA A 160 8.96 -1.80 -11.11
N GLN A 161 9.40 -1.83 -12.37
CA GLN A 161 8.53 -1.63 -13.52
C GLN A 161 9.02 -2.31 -14.80
N MET A 162 8.10 -2.60 -15.71
CA MET A 162 8.36 -3.04 -17.09
C MET A 162 7.69 -2.14 -18.12
N GLY A 163 7.37 -0.91 -17.75
CA GLY A 163 6.66 0.10 -18.52
C GLY A 163 5.87 1.02 -17.57
N PRO A 164 5.31 2.12 -18.07
CA PRO A 164 4.73 3.18 -17.22
C PRO A 164 3.49 2.72 -16.45
N ALA A 165 2.80 1.66 -16.88
CA ALA A 165 1.58 1.17 -16.24
C ALA A 165 1.85 0.16 -15.11
N THR A 166 3.06 -0.43 -15.00
CA THR A 166 3.34 -1.58 -14.13
C THR A 166 4.04 -1.23 -12.81
N GLY A 167 4.09 0.05 -12.43
CA GLY A 167 4.82 0.53 -11.25
C GLY A 167 4.42 -0.18 -9.95
N ARG A 168 5.32 -1.05 -9.44
CA ARG A 168 5.13 -1.85 -8.22
C ARG A 168 6.06 -1.39 -7.12
N PRO A 169 5.59 -1.27 -5.86
CA PRO A 169 6.45 -0.88 -4.76
C PRO A 169 7.47 -1.96 -4.41
N VAL A 170 8.68 -1.50 -4.11
CA VAL A 170 9.78 -2.27 -3.51
C VAL A 170 10.16 -1.59 -2.21
N ILE A 171 10.11 -2.31 -1.10
CA ILE A 171 10.40 -1.77 0.23
C ILE A 171 11.66 -2.43 0.77
N ARG A 172 12.68 -1.63 1.11
CA ARG A 172 13.97 -2.10 1.66
C ARG A 172 14.63 -3.18 0.80
N GLY A 173 14.52 -3.05 -0.54
CA GLY A 173 15.05 -4.00 -1.51
C GLY A 173 14.21 -5.27 -1.70
N MET A 174 13.08 -5.39 -1.03
CA MET A 174 12.15 -6.51 -1.17
C MET A 174 10.95 -6.10 -2.02
N GLY A 175 10.70 -6.83 -3.11
CA GLY A 175 9.59 -6.62 -4.04
C GLY A 175 8.76 -7.89 -4.24
N GLY A 176 7.82 -7.84 -5.17
CA GLY A 176 6.93 -8.96 -5.48
C GLY A 176 6.03 -9.31 -4.29
N ASP A 177 5.85 -10.58 -4.05
CA ASP A 177 5.02 -11.08 -2.96
C ASP A 177 5.62 -10.88 -1.55
N ARG A 178 6.74 -10.12 -1.39
CA ARG A 178 7.29 -9.70 -0.09
C ARG A 178 6.78 -8.35 0.39
N VAL A 179 6.06 -7.63 -0.45
CA VAL A 179 5.36 -6.38 -0.11
C VAL A 179 3.87 -6.61 -0.27
N VAL A 180 3.14 -6.50 0.83
CA VAL A 180 1.68 -6.65 0.83
C VAL A 180 1.04 -5.33 0.44
N ILE A 181 0.22 -5.36 -0.60
CA ILE A 181 -0.58 -4.22 -1.04
C ILE A 181 -2.02 -4.45 -0.59
N LEU A 182 -2.63 -3.43 -0.01
CA LEU A 182 -3.97 -3.49 0.57
C LEU A 182 -4.84 -2.32 0.09
N GLU A 183 -6.14 -2.58 -0.01
CA GLU A 183 -7.21 -1.59 -0.10
C GLU A 183 -8.08 -1.72 1.16
N ASP A 184 -8.14 -0.66 1.99
CA ASP A 184 -8.85 -0.67 3.27
C ASP A 184 -8.55 -1.92 4.12
N GLY A 185 -7.26 -2.29 4.20
CA GLY A 185 -6.78 -3.43 5.01
C GLY A 185 -6.93 -4.82 4.38
N GLN A 186 -7.52 -4.95 3.17
CA GLN A 186 -7.69 -6.24 2.50
C GLN A 186 -6.88 -6.31 1.20
N ARG A 187 -6.37 -7.52 0.86
CA ARG A 187 -5.67 -7.74 -0.42
C ARG A 187 -6.64 -7.55 -1.60
N PRO A 188 -6.22 -6.90 -2.70
CA PRO A 188 -7.08 -6.66 -3.86
C PRO A 188 -7.50 -7.94 -4.58
N GLY A 189 -6.72 -9.03 -4.45
CA GLY A 189 -6.99 -10.29 -5.15
C GLY A 189 -6.62 -10.23 -6.63
N ASP A 190 -5.56 -9.51 -6.95
CA ASP A 190 -4.94 -9.48 -8.27
C ASP A 190 -3.69 -10.40 -8.33
N LEU A 191 -3.03 -10.45 -9.48
CA LEU A 191 -1.78 -11.18 -9.71
C LEU A 191 -0.55 -10.27 -9.77
N SER A 192 -0.63 -9.04 -9.28
CA SER A 192 0.48 -8.09 -9.35
C SER A 192 1.73 -8.54 -8.59
N SER A 193 1.61 -9.44 -7.63
CA SER A 193 2.74 -10.00 -6.88
C SER A 193 3.52 -11.07 -7.65
N THR A 194 2.94 -11.68 -8.67
CA THR A 194 3.51 -12.86 -9.35
C THR A 194 4.54 -12.52 -10.42
N SER A 195 4.38 -11.38 -11.12
CA SER A 195 5.30 -10.95 -12.17
C SER A 195 5.42 -9.43 -12.26
N MET A 196 6.51 -8.92 -12.86
CA MET A 196 6.81 -7.49 -12.96
C MET A 196 6.01 -6.76 -14.04
N ASP A 197 5.49 -7.48 -15.02
CA ASP A 197 4.62 -6.99 -16.09
C ASP A 197 3.16 -6.82 -15.62
N HIS A 198 2.76 -7.47 -14.53
CA HIS A 198 1.41 -7.36 -13.98
C HIS A 198 1.24 -6.07 -13.16
N ALA A 199 0.43 -5.15 -13.65
CA ALA A 199 0.10 -3.92 -12.92
C ALA A 199 -0.67 -4.21 -11.62
N VAL A 200 -0.46 -3.36 -10.61
CA VAL A 200 -1.29 -3.38 -9.40
C VAL A 200 -2.69 -2.89 -9.75
N ALA A 201 -3.71 -3.72 -9.45
CA ALA A 201 -5.11 -3.40 -9.74
C ALA A 201 -5.69 -2.39 -8.74
N ILE A 202 -5.01 -1.26 -8.57
CA ILE A 202 -5.37 -0.17 -7.65
C ILE A 202 -5.12 1.19 -8.32
N ASP A 203 -6.12 2.07 -8.31
CA ASP A 203 -5.96 3.47 -8.72
C ASP A 203 -5.75 4.37 -7.49
N PRO A 204 -4.64 5.13 -7.40
CA PRO A 204 -4.40 6.03 -6.27
C PRO A 204 -5.22 7.33 -6.30
N LEU A 205 -5.88 7.70 -7.42
CA LEU A 205 -6.57 8.98 -7.57
C LEU A 205 -7.69 9.21 -6.55
N THR A 206 -8.43 8.16 -6.20
CA THR A 206 -9.55 8.23 -5.25
C THR A 206 -9.15 7.93 -3.80
N ALA A 207 -7.84 7.73 -3.55
CA ALA A 207 -7.32 7.52 -2.20
C ALA A 207 -7.52 8.75 -1.31
N GLN A 208 -7.96 8.54 -0.09
CA GLN A 208 -7.95 9.57 0.95
C GLN A 208 -6.55 9.67 1.57
N ARG A 209 -5.87 8.54 1.76
CA ARG A 209 -4.47 8.46 2.21
C ARG A 209 -3.85 7.14 1.80
N ILE A 210 -2.53 7.10 1.74
CA ILE A 210 -1.73 5.90 1.52
C ILE A 210 -0.78 5.76 2.70
N GLU A 211 -0.82 4.60 3.36
CA GLU A 211 0.03 4.26 4.49
C GLU A 211 1.09 3.26 4.04
N VAL A 212 2.36 3.54 4.33
CA VAL A 212 3.49 2.68 4.03
C VAL A 212 4.17 2.29 5.32
N VAL A 213 4.03 1.04 5.72
CA VAL A 213 4.67 0.46 6.90
C VAL A 213 5.84 -0.38 6.44
N ARG A 214 7.04 -0.08 6.94
CA ARG A 214 8.28 -0.73 6.55
C ARG A 214 8.72 -1.77 7.56
N GLY A 215 9.33 -2.84 7.07
CA GLY A 215 9.76 -3.97 7.88
C GLY A 215 8.70 -5.06 8.05
N PRO A 216 9.04 -6.16 8.71
CA PRO A 216 8.19 -7.33 8.79
C PRO A 216 6.89 -7.08 9.56
N MET A 217 5.76 -7.23 8.87
CA MET A 217 4.40 -6.99 9.39
C MET A 217 3.51 -8.24 9.34
N SER A 218 4.13 -9.41 9.32
CA SER A 218 3.41 -10.69 9.16
C SER A 218 2.41 -10.99 10.28
N LEU A 219 2.52 -10.37 11.44
CA LEU A 219 1.57 -10.59 12.54
C LEU A 219 0.14 -10.22 12.15
N LEU A 220 -0.07 -9.04 11.58
CA LEU A 220 -1.41 -8.58 11.21
C LEU A 220 -1.82 -9.05 9.81
N TYR A 221 -0.88 -9.05 8.83
CA TYR A 221 -1.21 -9.24 7.42
C TYR A 221 -0.80 -10.60 6.86
N GLY A 222 -0.18 -11.45 7.68
CA GLY A 222 0.16 -12.84 7.36
C GLY A 222 1.39 -12.99 6.49
N SER A 223 1.42 -14.10 5.75
CA SER A 223 2.47 -14.40 4.78
C SER A 223 2.71 -13.22 3.85
N SER A 224 3.96 -13.05 3.40
CA SER A 224 4.35 -12.06 2.39
C SER A 224 4.60 -10.63 2.90
N ALA A 225 4.35 -10.31 4.17
CA ALA A 225 4.67 -9.00 4.73
C ALA A 225 6.11 -8.94 5.29
N LEU A 226 7.10 -9.37 4.52
CA LEU A 226 8.53 -9.38 4.90
C LEU A 226 9.18 -8.01 4.72
N GLY A 227 8.95 -7.35 3.59
CA GLY A 227 9.45 -6.01 3.26
C GLY A 227 8.62 -4.92 3.91
N GLY A 228 7.31 -5.10 3.94
CA GLY A 228 6.38 -4.13 4.46
C GLY A 228 4.98 -4.25 3.89
N VAL A 229 4.18 -3.23 4.20
CA VAL A 229 2.78 -3.13 3.77
C VAL A 229 2.52 -1.75 3.18
N VAL A 230 1.83 -1.69 2.06
CA VAL A 230 1.26 -0.46 1.49
C VAL A 230 -0.25 -0.59 1.55
N ASN A 231 -0.90 0.28 2.31
CA ASN A 231 -2.36 0.26 2.46
C ASN A 231 -2.96 1.56 1.92
N LEU A 232 -3.80 1.43 0.92
CA LEU A 232 -4.54 2.53 0.34
C LEU A 232 -5.91 2.61 1.01
N ILE A 233 -6.18 3.71 1.69
CA ILE A 233 -7.39 3.94 2.46
C ILE A 233 -8.37 4.78 1.65
N ARG A 234 -9.59 4.25 1.47
CA ARG A 234 -10.70 4.88 0.76
C ARG A 234 -11.97 4.97 1.59
N HIS A 235 -12.15 4.00 2.52
CA HIS A 235 -13.42 3.76 3.22
C HIS A 235 -14.57 3.47 2.25
N GLU A 236 -14.38 2.45 1.38
CA GLU A 236 -15.43 2.02 0.43
C GLU A 236 -16.74 1.65 1.14
N VAL A 237 -16.65 1.00 2.28
CA VAL A 237 -17.72 0.87 3.25
C VAL A 237 -17.63 2.06 4.19
N PRO A 238 -18.57 3.01 4.18
CA PRO A 238 -18.53 4.17 5.07
C PRO A 238 -18.49 3.75 6.55
N THR A 239 -17.56 4.32 7.30
CA THR A 239 -17.38 4.00 8.74
C THR A 239 -17.95 5.08 9.66
N THR A 240 -18.36 6.22 9.10
CA THR A 240 -18.93 7.35 9.80
C THR A 240 -20.30 7.71 9.21
N ALA A 241 -21.20 8.23 10.02
CA ALA A 241 -22.49 8.71 9.53
C ALA A 241 -22.31 10.05 8.79
N ALA A 242 -22.71 10.10 7.54
CA ALA A 242 -22.77 11.36 6.80
C ALA A 242 -24.02 12.15 7.22
N GLU A 243 -23.84 13.42 7.57
CA GLU A 243 -24.97 14.32 7.85
C GLU A 243 -25.40 15.09 6.59
N HIS A 244 -24.48 15.35 5.66
CA HIS A 244 -24.73 16.01 4.38
C HIS A 244 -23.95 15.33 3.26
N ALA A 245 -24.35 15.63 2.02
CA ALA A 245 -23.57 15.21 0.85
C ALA A 245 -22.23 15.96 0.82
N HIS A 246 -21.13 15.23 0.66
CA HIS A 246 -19.78 15.78 0.54
C HIS A 246 -18.92 14.88 -0.34
N GLY A 247 -17.83 15.43 -0.87
CA GLY A 247 -16.99 14.65 -1.75
C GLY A 247 -15.83 15.44 -2.36
N THR A 248 -15.14 14.79 -3.30
CA THR A 248 -14.02 15.36 -4.03
C THR A 248 -14.11 14.95 -5.50
N LEU A 249 -13.95 15.91 -6.41
CA LEU A 249 -13.73 15.66 -7.83
C LEU A 249 -12.33 16.11 -8.20
N SER A 250 -11.68 15.37 -9.10
CA SER A 250 -10.30 15.60 -9.54
C SER A 250 -10.19 15.43 -11.05
N ALA A 251 -9.38 16.29 -11.67
CA ALA A 251 -8.99 16.18 -13.07
C ALA A 251 -7.48 16.39 -13.16
N GLN A 252 -6.78 15.55 -13.92
CA GLN A 252 -5.33 15.61 -14.09
C GLN A 252 -4.98 15.48 -15.57
N ALA A 253 -3.97 16.23 -16.01
CA ALA A 253 -3.36 16.12 -17.32
C ALA A 253 -1.85 15.98 -17.21
N SER A 254 -1.24 15.21 -18.11
CA SER A 254 0.19 14.90 -18.15
C SER A 254 0.74 15.07 -19.56
N SER A 255 1.89 15.73 -19.71
CA SER A 255 2.50 15.97 -21.03
C SER A 255 3.36 14.81 -21.53
N ALA A 256 3.93 14.00 -20.64
CA ALA A 256 4.86 12.93 -21.04
C ALA A 256 4.20 11.84 -21.88
N ASN A 257 2.91 11.62 -21.70
CA ASN A 257 2.14 10.62 -22.43
C ASN A 257 0.80 11.13 -22.96
N GLY A 258 0.59 12.46 -23.00
CA GLY A 258 -0.69 13.06 -23.39
C GLY A 258 -1.86 12.62 -22.50
N GLY A 259 -1.55 12.24 -21.25
CA GLY A 259 -2.48 11.60 -20.34
C GLY A 259 -3.55 12.53 -19.80
N THR A 260 -4.77 12.00 -19.66
CA THR A 260 -5.89 12.65 -18.99
C THR A 260 -6.48 11.69 -17.97
N THR A 261 -6.69 12.17 -16.75
CA THR A 261 -7.32 11.40 -15.66
C THR A 261 -8.45 12.22 -15.06
N LEU A 262 -9.60 11.60 -14.88
CA LEU A 262 -10.77 12.16 -14.21
C LEU A 262 -11.19 11.22 -13.11
N GLY A 263 -11.64 11.74 -11.99
CA GLY A 263 -12.20 10.88 -10.95
C GLY A 263 -12.67 11.64 -9.74
N GLY A 264 -13.27 10.91 -8.82
CA GLY A 264 -13.76 11.49 -7.58
C GLY A 264 -14.55 10.50 -6.76
N TRP A 265 -14.96 10.96 -5.60
CA TRP A 265 -15.83 10.23 -4.70
C TRP A 265 -16.80 11.18 -4.01
N GLY A 266 -17.91 10.64 -3.56
CA GLY A 266 -18.89 11.37 -2.75
C GLY A 266 -19.58 10.46 -1.76
N GLU A 267 -19.97 11.02 -0.62
CA GLU A 267 -20.78 10.39 0.41
C GLU A 267 -22.03 11.22 0.69
N ALA A 268 -23.14 10.55 1.00
CA ALA A 268 -24.39 11.20 1.34
C ALA A 268 -25.24 10.34 2.28
N PRO A 269 -26.08 10.94 3.14
CA PRO A 269 -27.09 10.21 3.88
C PRO A 269 -28.24 9.81 2.94
N LEU A 270 -28.68 8.56 3.05
CA LEU A 270 -29.82 8.04 2.28
C LEU A 270 -30.62 7.03 3.12
N ALA A 271 -31.86 7.36 3.47
CA ALA A 271 -32.77 6.46 4.18
C ALA A 271 -32.19 5.82 5.47
N GLY A 272 -31.39 6.58 6.24
CA GLY A 272 -30.79 6.11 7.49
C GLY A 272 -29.48 5.31 7.31
N LEU A 273 -28.98 5.22 6.07
CA LEU A 273 -27.68 4.71 5.69
C LEU A 273 -26.76 5.87 5.29
N THR A 274 -25.46 5.63 5.32
CA THR A 274 -24.47 6.43 4.58
C THR A 274 -24.12 5.68 3.31
N VAL A 275 -24.25 6.36 2.17
CA VAL A 275 -23.93 5.81 0.85
C VAL A 275 -22.70 6.53 0.30
N ARG A 276 -21.76 5.77 -0.25
CA ARG A 276 -20.57 6.27 -0.93
C ARG A 276 -20.54 5.78 -2.38
N GLY A 277 -20.18 6.69 -3.27
CA GLY A 277 -19.86 6.37 -4.66
C GLY A 277 -18.50 6.92 -5.02
N GLU A 278 -17.72 6.20 -5.82
CA GLU A 278 -16.48 6.72 -6.40
C GLU A 278 -16.26 6.17 -7.81
N GLY A 279 -15.46 6.90 -8.59
CA GLY A 279 -15.08 6.48 -9.92
C GLY A 279 -13.83 7.20 -10.40
N SER A 280 -13.10 6.56 -11.29
CA SER A 280 -11.97 7.15 -12.01
C SER A 280 -11.88 6.61 -13.42
N PHE A 281 -11.37 7.47 -14.31
CA PHE A 281 -11.04 7.14 -15.69
C PHE A 281 -9.69 7.77 -16.03
N ARG A 282 -8.81 7.01 -16.68
CA ARG A 282 -7.53 7.50 -17.21
C ARG A 282 -7.32 6.97 -18.60
N HIS A 283 -6.83 7.86 -19.47
CA HIS A 283 -6.34 7.51 -20.79
C HIS A 283 -4.97 8.13 -21.00
N THR A 284 -4.00 7.36 -21.49
CA THR A 284 -2.66 7.83 -21.86
C THR A 284 -2.27 7.28 -23.22
N GLY A 285 -1.56 8.08 -23.99
CA GLY A 285 -0.83 7.61 -25.16
C GLY A 285 0.57 7.10 -24.82
N ASP A 286 1.38 6.91 -25.84
CA ASP A 286 2.76 6.43 -25.70
C ASP A 286 3.67 7.41 -24.95
N LEU A 287 4.59 6.85 -24.19
CA LEU A 287 5.50 7.57 -23.31
C LEU A 287 6.59 8.30 -24.11
N ARG A 288 6.74 9.59 -23.87
CA ARG A 288 7.87 10.40 -24.31
C ARG A 288 9.02 10.30 -23.33
N THR A 289 10.14 9.84 -23.82
CA THR A 289 11.40 9.71 -23.08
C THR A 289 12.45 10.66 -23.65
N PRO A 290 13.57 10.92 -22.97
CA PRO A 290 14.64 11.75 -23.51
C PRO A 290 15.25 11.22 -24.82
N VAL A 291 15.10 9.93 -25.10
CA VAL A 291 15.63 9.28 -26.31
C VAL A 291 14.58 9.07 -27.41
N GLY A 292 13.34 9.52 -27.20
CA GLY A 292 12.25 9.42 -28.17
C GLY A 292 10.94 8.89 -27.57
N VAL A 293 9.97 8.64 -28.44
CA VAL A 293 8.68 8.05 -28.05
C VAL A 293 8.83 6.53 -27.95
N LEU A 294 8.43 5.98 -26.82
CA LEU A 294 8.45 4.54 -26.58
C LEU A 294 7.09 3.96 -26.97
N GLY A 295 7.04 3.26 -28.09
CA GLY A 295 5.80 2.66 -28.62
C GLY A 295 5.28 1.54 -27.71
N ASN A 296 4.00 1.26 -27.80
CA ASN A 296 3.27 0.27 -26.99
C ASN A 296 3.40 0.53 -25.48
N THR A 297 3.15 1.77 -25.05
CA THR A 297 3.15 2.15 -23.63
C THR A 297 1.88 2.93 -23.25
N GLN A 298 0.91 2.99 -24.16
CA GLN A 298 -0.42 3.54 -23.90
C GLN A 298 -1.14 2.78 -22.79
N SER A 299 -2.08 3.46 -22.12
CA SER A 299 -2.95 2.79 -21.16
C SER A 299 -4.34 3.40 -21.08
N MET A 300 -5.33 2.55 -20.77
CA MET A 300 -6.69 2.95 -20.44
C MET A 300 -7.12 2.28 -19.15
N HIS A 301 -7.55 3.08 -18.18
CA HIS A 301 -8.00 2.60 -16.88
C HIS A 301 -9.38 3.15 -16.55
N ALA A 302 -10.25 2.29 -16.06
CA ALA A 302 -11.56 2.67 -15.53
C ALA A 302 -11.83 1.94 -14.22
N SER A 303 -12.27 2.65 -13.20
CA SER A 303 -12.72 2.02 -11.94
C SER A 303 -13.92 2.73 -11.37
N GLY A 304 -14.72 1.98 -10.61
CA GLY A 304 -15.85 2.52 -9.88
C GLY A 304 -16.21 1.65 -8.70
N SER A 305 -16.74 2.26 -7.64
CA SER A 305 -17.32 1.52 -6.54
C SER A 305 -18.56 2.20 -6.00
N VAL A 306 -19.42 1.40 -5.38
CA VAL A 306 -20.55 1.84 -4.60
C VAL A 306 -20.58 1.07 -3.30
N GLY A 307 -20.75 1.79 -2.18
CA GLY A 307 -20.84 1.21 -0.85
C GLY A 307 -21.97 1.85 -0.06
N ALA A 308 -22.50 1.10 0.87
CA ALA A 308 -23.51 1.58 1.81
C ALA A 308 -23.29 0.95 3.18
N SER A 309 -23.50 1.73 4.23
CA SER A 309 -23.41 1.23 5.59
C SER A 309 -24.46 1.84 6.50
N MET A 310 -24.85 1.08 7.49
CA MET A 310 -25.61 1.53 8.63
C MET A 310 -24.65 1.82 9.78
N VAL A 311 -24.55 3.10 10.14
CA VAL A 311 -23.72 3.55 11.28
C VAL A 311 -24.63 3.87 12.45
N ARG A 312 -24.33 3.34 13.64
CA ARG A 312 -25.10 3.47 14.88
C ARG A 312 -24.16 3.57 16.08
N ASP A 313 -24.70 3.76 17.26
CA ASP A 313 -23.92 3.83 18.51
C ASP A 313 -23.18 2.51 18.85
N TRP A 314 -23.63 1.38 18.30
CA TRP A 314 -22.95 0.09 18.45
C TRP A 314 -21.80 -0.13 17.46
N GLY A 315 -21.58 0.80 16.51
CA GLY A 315 -20.60 0.69 15.44
C GLY A 315 -21.24 0.80 14.05
N TYR A 316 -20.73 0.05 13.09
CA TYR A 316 -21.28 0.05 11.72
C TYR A 316 -21.32 -1.34 11.10
N ALA A 317 -22.16 -1.50 10.09
CA ALA A 317 -22.16 -2.65 9.19
C ALA A 317 -22.54 -2.19 7.78
N GLY A 318 -21.84 -2.70 6.78
CA GLY A 318 -22.08 -2.28 5.40
C GLY A 318 -21.47 -3.23 4.37
N VAL A 319 -21.73 -2.89 3.11
CA VAL A 319 -21.28 -3.62 1.94
C VAL A 319 -20.82 -2.64 0.86
N ALA A 320 -19.82 -3.04 0.10
CA ALA A 320 -19.36 -2.31 -1.08
C ALA A 320 -19.11 -3.26 -2.25
N TYR A 321 -19.35 -2.77 -3.46
CA TYR A 321 -18.96 -3.41 -4.71
C TYR A 321 -18.01 -2.49 -5.46
N ARG A 322 -16.96 -3.09 -6.07
CA ARG A 322 -15.98 -2.40 -6.92
C ARG A 322 -15.79 -3.13 -8.23
N PHE A 323 -15.71 -2.35 -9.29
CA PHE A 323 -15.20 -2.72 -10.60
C PHE A 323 -13.88 -1.98 -10.90
N LEU A 324 -12.94 -2.68 -11.56
CA LEU A 324 -11.73 -2.08 -12.11
C LEU A 324 -11.40 -2.79 -13.41
N GLY A 325 -11.15 -2.01 -14.47
CA GLY A 325 -10.60 -2.43 -15.75
C GLY A 325 -9.34 -1.64 -16.06
N ASN A 326 -8.31 -2.28 -16.58
CA ASN A 326 -7.08 -1.64 -17.00
C ASN A 326 -6.52 -2.36 -18.23
N GLU A 327 -6.27 -1.60 -19.29
CA GLU A 327 -5.63 -2.06 -20.52
C GLU A 327 -4.35 -1.25 -20.70
N TYR A 328 -3.23 -1.91 -21.01
CA TYR A 328 -1.95 -1.24 -21.20
C TYR A 328 -1.00 -2.04 -22.06
N GLY A 329 -0.13 -1.32 -22.77
CA GLY A 329 0.91 -1.90 -23.58
C GLY A 329 2.23 -2.07 -22.81
N LEU A 330 2.97 -3.10 -23.18
CA LEU A 330 4.37 -3.35 -22.81
C LEU A 330 5.21 -3.27 -24.09
N PRO A 331 6.24 -2.41 -24.12
CA PRO A 331 7.01 -2.16 -25.34
C PRO A 331 7.77 -3.39 -25.80
N GLY A 332 7.88 -3.57 -27.10
CA GLY A 332 8.59 -4.64 -27.77
C GLY A 332 9.76 -4.15 -28.63
N GLY A 333 10.15 -4.92 -29.62
CA GLY A 333 11.15 -4.53 -30.61
C GLY A 333 12.61 -4.79 -30.20
N PHE A 334 12.86 -5.65 -29.23
CA PHE A 334 14.19 -6.07 -28.80
C PHE A 334 14.31 -7.62 -28.76
N VAL A 335 15.52 -8.12 -28.64
CA VAL A 335 15.79 -9.56 -28.64
C VAL A 335 14.99 -10.30 -27.57
N GLY A 336 14.21 -11.28 -27.97
CA GLY A 336 13.34 -12.06 -27.09
C GLY A 336 11.98 -11.44 -26.78
N ALA A 337 11.69 -10.24 -27.32
CA ALA A 337 10.39 -9.61 -27.23
C ALA A 337 9.62 -9.69 -28.55
N HIS A 338 8.30 -9.65 -28.49
CA HIS A 338 7.46 -9.46 -29.67
C HIS A 338 7.81 -8.15 -30.37
N PRO A 339 7.94 -8.10 -31.70
CA PRO A 339 8.26 -6.85 -32.40
C PRO A 339 7.28 -5.70 -32.11
N GLY A 340 5.99 -6.01 -31.95
CA GLY A 340 4.93 -5.04 -31.63
C GLY A 340 4.71 -4.81 -30.14
N GLY A 341 5.39 -5.55 -29.26
CA GLY A 341 5.10 -5.58 -27.82
C GLY A 341 3.95 -6.54 -27.48
N VAL A 342 3.50 -6.47 -26.23
CA VAL A 342 2.39 -7.27 -25.67
C VAL A 342 1.41 -6.32 -25.02
N ASP A 343 0.12 -6.50 -25.27
CA ASP A 343 -0.93 -5.76 -24.59
C ASP A 343 -1.51 -6.59 -23.44
N ILE A 344 -1.79 -5.94 -22.34
CA ILE A 344 -2.42 -6.53 -21.17
C ILE A 344 -3.82 -5.97 -21.01
N ALA A 345 -4.81 -6.86 -20.89
CA ALA A 345 -6.17 -6.50 -20.51
C ALA A 345 -6.54 -7.19 -19.20
N MET A 346 -6.81 -6.39 -18.16
CA MET A 346 -7.23 -6.94 -16.88
C MET A 346 -8.51 -6.31 -16.38
N ARG A 347 -9.33 -7.11 -15.68
CA ARG A 347 -10.54 -6.65 -15.01
C ARG A 347 -10.72 -7.35 -13.68
N ARG A 348 -11.24 -6.61 -12.71
CA ARG A 348 -11.53 -7.12 -11.37
C ARG A 348 -12.92 -6.68 -10.92
N HIS A 349 -13.67 -7.63 -10.39
CA HIS A 349 -14.90 -7.39 -9.65
C HIS A 349 -14.67 -7.81 -8.20
N SER A 350 -15.06 -7.00 -7.25
CA SER A 350 -14.95 -7.35 -5.83
C SER A 350 -16.18 -6.92 -5.05
N VAL A 351 -16.55 -7.73 -4.07
CA VAL A 351 -17.60 -7.44 -3.09
C VAL A 351 -16.97 -7.55 -1.72
N ARG A 352 -17.17 -6.53 -0.89
CA ARG A 352 -16.74 -6.50 0.52
C ARG A 352 -17.94 -6.30 1.42
N ALA A 353 -18.03 -7.13 2.46
CA ALA A 353 -18.91 -6.90 3.60
C ALA A 353 -18.04 -6.67 4.85
N GLU A 354 -18.37 -5.65 5.61
CA GLU A 354 -17.61 -5.27 6.81
C GLU A 354 -18.55 -4.83 7.92
N ALA A 355 -18.24 -5.24 9.16
CA ALA A 355 -18.92 -4.78 10.36
C ALA A 355 -17.87 -4.54 11.46
N ASP A 356 -18.03 -3.47 12.23
CA ASP A 356 -17.26 -3.18 13.45
C ASP A 356 -18.25 -2.95 14.59
N TRP A 357 -18.29 -3.87 15.53
CA TRP A 357 -19.22 -3.86 16.65
C TRP A 357 -18.52 -3.43 17.94
N HIS A 358 -19.05 -2.43 18.62
CA HIS A 358 -18.58 -1.88 19.88
C HIS A 358 -19.51 -2.31 21.02
N PRO A 359 -19.29 -3.47 21.67
CA PRO A 359 -20.18 -3.95 22.72
C PRO A 359 -20.05 -3.11 24.01
N THR A 360 -21.15 -3.06 24.75
CA THR A 360 -21.15 -2.53 26.11
C THR A 360 -20.48 -3.55 27.05
N SER A 361 -19.16 -3.68 26.95
CA SER A 361 -18.37 -4.67 27.68
C SER A 361 -17.20 -3.99 28.38
N PRO A 362 -16.89 -4.36 29.65
CA PRO A 362 -15.69 -3.83 30.32
C PRO A 362 -14.38 -4.42 29.76
N ARG A 363 -14.44 -5.50 28.99
CA ARG A 363 -13.24 -6.23 28.47
C ARG A 363 -13.06 -6.09 26.97
N VAL A 364 -14.13 -6.14 26.20
CA VAL A 364 -14.07 -6.07 24.74
C VAL A 364 -14.29 -4.63 24.31
N GLU A 365 -13.39 -4.09 23.50
CA GLU A 365 -13.47 -2.75 22.91
C GLU A 365 -14.25 -2.77 21.62
N SER A 366 -13.86 -3.64 20.69
CA SER A 366 -14.56 -3.83 19.41
C SER A 366 -14.34 -5.25 18.85
N VAL A 367 -15.25 -5.65 17.97
CA VAL A 367 -15.12 -6.86 17.14
C VAL A 367 -15.37 -6.45 15.69
N ARG A 368 -14.33 -6.52 14.87
CA ARG A 368 -14.42 -6.26 13.43
C ARG A 368 -14.45 -7.57 12.67
N ALA A 369 -15.38 -7.70 11.74
CA ALA A 369 -15.49 -8.81 10.81
C ALA A 369 -15.51 -8.27 9.38
N THR A 370 -14.70 -8.87 8.50
CA THR A 370 -14.61 -8.50 7.08
C THR A 370 -14.66 -9.75 6.23
N VAL A 371 -15.45 -9.73 5.16
CA VAL A 371 -15.45 -10.75 4.12
C VAL A 371 -15.29 -10.06 2.77
N THR A 372 -14.33 -10.51 1.99
CA THR A 372 -14.09 -9.99 0.62
C THR A 372 -14.08 -11.14 -0.37
N PHE A 373 -14.84 -10.99 -1.45
CA PHE A 373 -14.77 -11.85 -2.63
C PHE A 373 -14.23 -11.01 -3.80
N SER A 374 -13.31 -11.58 -4.60
CA SER A 374 -12.82 -10.99 -5.84
C SER A 374 -12.79 -12.02 -6.97
N ASP A 375 -13.19 -11.59 -8.18
CA ASP A 375 -13.04 -12.30 -9.45
C ASP A 375 -12.17 -11.44 -10.36
N TYR A 376 -10.99 -11.93 -10.73
CA TYR A 376 -9.96 -11.24 -11.48
C TYR A 376 -9.66 -12.01 -12.76
N LEU A 377 -9.61 -11.30 -13.89
CA LEU A 377 -9.20 -11.80 -15.19
C LEU A 377 -8.02 -10.96 -15.70
N HIS A 378 -7.04 -11.63 -16.30
CA HIS A 378 -5.86 -11.05 -16.91
C HIS A 378 -5.54 -11.79 -18.21
N ASP A 379 -5.54 -11.07 -19.31
CA ASP A 379 -5.19 -11.55 -20.63
C ASP A 379 -3.90 -10.88 -21.11
N GLU A 380 -2.94 -11.68 -21.57
CA GLU A 380 -1.77 -11.23 -22.32
C GLU A 380 -2.08 -11.42 -23.80
N ILE A 381 -2.03 -10.33 -24.57
CA ILE A 381 -2.47 -10.27 -25.96
C ILE A 381 -1.27 -9.95 -26.84
N GLU A 382 -1.01 -10.80 -27.84
CA GLU A 382 0.05 -10.57 -28.81
C GLU A 382 -0.33 -9.50 -29.83
N GLY A 383 0.66 -9.02 -30.60
CA GLY A 383 0.46 -7.95 -31.57
C GLY A 383 -0.50 -8.25 -32.72
N ASP A 384 -0.91 -9.51 -32.90
CA ASP A 384 -1.96 -9.96 -33.84
C ASP A 384 -3.37 -9.93 -33.23
N GLY A 385 -3.49 -9.61 -31.92
CA GLY A 385 -4.74 -9.57 -31.18
C GLY A 385 -5.17 -10.88 -30.56
N GLU A 386 -4.37 -11.97 -30.70
CA GLU A 386 -4.68 -13.24 -30.04
C GLU A 386 -4.30 -13.24 -28.57
N VAL A 387 -5.14 -13.86 -27.72
CA VAL A 387 -4.85 -14.05 -26.30
C VAL A 387 -3.88 -15.21 -26.14
N ALA A 388 -2.61 -14.89 -25.90
CA ALA A 388 -1.55 -15.87 -25.75
C ALA A 388 -1.53 -16.52 -24.37
N THR A 389 -1.82 -15.75 -23.31
CA THR A 389 -1.94 -16.26 -21.93
C THR A 389 -3.15 -15.65 -21.25
N ARG A 390 -3.90 -16.47 -20.55
CA ARG A 390 -5.03 -16.04 -19.72
C ARG A 390 -4.90 -16.55 -18.31
N TYR A 391 -5.09 -15.64 -17.34
CA TYR A 391 -5.25 -15.99 -15.93
C TYR A 391 -6.63 -15.58 -15.45
N GLN A 392 -7.30 -16.48 -14.74
CA GLN A 392 -8.51 -16.17 -13.99
C GLN A 392 -8.30 -16.54 -12.53
N GLN A 393 -8.52 -15.61 -11.61
CA GLN A 393 -8.41 -15.84 -10.18
C GLN A 393 -9.69 -15.48 -9.47
N ARG A 394 -10.18 -16.39 -8.63
CA ARG A 394 -11.25 -16.14 -7.69
C ARG A 394 -10.72 -16.29 -6.28
N MET A 395 -10.90 -15.27 -5.46
CA MET A 395 -10.39 -15.27 -4.10
C MET A 395 -11.48 -14.85 -3.11
N THR A 396 -11.60 -15.59 -2.02
CA THR A 396 -12.44 -15.24 -0.87
C THR A 396 -11.57 -15.14 0.36
N VAL A 397 -11.69 -14.03 1.09
CA VAL A 397 -10.98 -13.79 2.35
C VAL A 397 -12.00 -13.43 3.41
N GLY A 398 -11.92 -14.09 4.56
CA GLY A 398 -12.67 -13.73 5.77
C GLY A 398 -11.70 -13.45 6.91
N GLU A 399 -11.96 -12.41 7.68
CA GLU A 399 -11.16 -12.02 8.84
C GLU A 399 -12.07 -11.56 9.98
N VAL A 400 -11.71 -11.95 11.20
CA VAL A 400 -12.35 -11.45 12.43
C VAL A 400 -11.25 -11.02 13.40
N VAL A 401 -11.36 -9.82 13.94
CA VAL A 401 -10.43 -9.24 14.91
C VAL A 401 -11.21 -8.69 16.09
N ALA A 402 -10.93 -9.22 17.27
CA ALA A 402 -11.46 -8.71 18.54
C ALA A 402 -10.37 -7.90 19.26
N ARG A 403 -10.69 -6.66 19.63
CA ARG A 403 -9.85 -5.79 20.45
C ARG A 403 -10.35 -5.78 21.88
N HIS A 404 -9.43 -5.76 22.82
CA HIS A 404 -9.79 -5.68 24.23
C HIS A 404 -9.33 -4.37 24.88
N ARG A 405 -10.05 -3.98 25.93
CA ARG A 405 -9.71 -2.87 26.82
C ARG A 405 -8.56 -3.26 27.76
N PRO A 406 -7.96 -2.33 28.52
CA PRO A 406 -6.91 -2.68 29.47
C PRO A 406 -7.33 -3.82 30.41
N ILE A 407 -6.47 -4.84 30.52
CA ILE A 407 -6.68 -6.03 31.38
C ILE A 407 -5.37 -6.36 32.08
N GLY A 408 -5.33 -6.38 33.43
CA GLY A 408 -4.23 -6.95 34.21
C GLY A 408 -2.83 -6.43 33.88
N GLY A 409 -2.66 -5.13 33.57
CA GLY A 409 -1.38 -4.53 33.22
C GLY A 409 -1.08 -4.49 31.70
N VAL A 410 -1.87 -5.18 30.87
CA VAL A 410 -1.88 -5.03 29.41
C VAL A 410 -2.71 -3.79 29.07
N SER A 411 -2.16 -2.86 28.28
CA SER A 411 -2.83 -1.59 27.97
C SER A 411 -3.90 -1.74 26.89
N SER A 412 -3.64 -2.57 25.89
CA SER A 412 -4.55 -2.89 24.78
C SER A 412 -4.03 -4.12 24.04
N GLY A 413 -4.91 -4.83 23.35
CA GLY A 413 -4.51 -5.94 22.52
C GLY A 413 -5.57 -6.34 21.52
N ALA A 414 -5.21 -7.25 20.62
CA ALA A 414 -6.09 -7.79 19.61
C ALA A 414 -5.80 -9.28 19.40
N ILE A 415 -6.88 -10.05 19.24
CA ILE A 415 -6.84 -11.46 18.84
C ILE A 415 -7.65 -11.57 17.54
N GLY A 416 -7.12 -12.29 16.57
CA GLY A 416 -7.81 -12.44 15.29
C GLY A 416 -7.63 -13.79 14.64
N ALA A 417 -8.53 -14.06 13.70
CA ALA A 417 -8.50 -15.23 12.84
C ALA A 417 -8.74 -14.79 11.39
N ARG A 418 -8.05 -15.43 10.44
CA ARG A 418 -8.18 -15.20 9.01
C ARG A 418 -8.26 -16.51 8.25
N ALA A 419 -9.14 -16.57 7.27
CA ALA A 419 -9.25 -17.67 6.32
C ALA A 419 -9.23 -17.11 4.90
N GLN A 420 -8.53 -17.79 3.98
CA GLN A 420 -8.50 -17.45 2.58
C GLN A 420 -8.67 -18.72 1.74
N TYR A 421 -9.42 -18.60 0.66
CA TYR A 421 -9.49 -19.60 -0.42
C TYR A 421 -9.27 -18.88 -1.75
N ARG A 422 -8.39 -19.45 -2.58
CA ARG A 422 -8.06 -18.93 -3.90
C ARG A 422 -8.10 -20.07 -4.93
N ASP A 423 -8.69 -19.80 -6.08
CA ASP A 423 -8.77 -20.68 -7.24
C ASP A 423 -8.19 -19.90 -8.43
N ILE A 424 -7.15 -20.45 -9.05
CA ILE A 424 -6.45 -19.84 -10.19
C ILE A 424 -6.49 -20.82 -11.35
N THR A 425 -7.03 -20.35 -12.46
CA THR A 425 -7.01 -21.06 -13.75
C THR A 425 -6.05 -20.34 -14.68
N THR A 426 -5.17 -21.09 -15.33
CA THR A 426 -4.24 -20.61 -16.36
C THR A 426 -4.51 -21.32 -17.67
N ALA A 427 -4.39 -20.59 -18.78
CA ALA A 427 -4.54 -21.14 -20.13
C ALA A 427 -3.60 -20.41 -21.10
N GLY A 428 -3.16 -21.09 -22.15
CA GLY A 428 -2.33 -20.53 -23.22
C GLY A 428 -0.87 -20.99 -23.17
N ALA A 429 0.05 -20.08 -23.50
CA ALA A 429 1.48 -20.40 -23.71
C ALA A 429 2.20 -20.82 -22.43
N LEU A 430 1.89 -20.19 -21.30
CA LEU A 430 2.46 -20.55 -20.00
C LEU A 430 1.82 -21.83 -19.47
N ARG A 431 2.64 -22.88 -19.37
CA ARG A 431 2.19 -24.21 -18.93
C ARG A 431 2.21 -24.33 -17.41
N THR A 432 1.45 -23.47 -16.75
CA THR A 432 1.26 -23.54 -15.30
C THR A 432 -0.05 -24.26 -15.01
N PRO A 433 -0.07 -25.35 -14.22
CA PRO A 433 -1.32 -26.02 -13.90
C PRO A 433 -2.24 -25.09 -13.10
N SER A 434 -3.53 -25.16 -13.38
CA SER A 434 -4.54 -24.51 -12.54
C SER A 434 -4.37 -24.97 -11.10
N THR A 435 -4.48 -24.06 -10.15
CA THR A 435 -4.13 -24.32 -8.75
C THR A 435 -5.21 -23.78 -7.82
N ALA A 436 -5.61 -24.61 -6.86
CA ALA A 436 -6.42 -24.18 -5.73
C ALA A 436 -5.56 -24.09 -4.48
N ASP A 437 -5.67 -23.00 -3.75
CA ASP A 437 -5.01 -22.85 -2.46
C ASP A 437 -5.96 -22.34 -1.37
N TRP A 438 -5.63 -22.70 -0.13
CA TRP A 438 -6.29 -22.16 1.04
C TRP A 438 -5.28 -21.91 2.16
N SER A 439 -5.61 -20.93 2.99
CA SER A 439 -4.84 -20.66 4.21
C SER A 439 -5.73 -20.33 5.39
N LEU A 440 -5.26 -20.69 6.58
CA LEU A 440 -5.88 -20.37 7.87
C LEU A 440 -4.83 -19.75 8.78
N ALA A 441 -5.21 -18.76 9.56
CA ALA A 441 -4.33 -18.12 10.51
C ALA A 441 -5.05 -17.73 11.80
N LEU A 442 -4.28 -17.80 12.91
CA LEU A 442 -4.66 -17.26 14.20
C LEU A 442 -3.54 -16.34 14.70
N PHE A 443 -3.88 -15.19 15.26
CA PHE A 443 -2.90 -14.24 15.76
C PHE A 443 -3.37 -13.53 17.02
N ALA A 444 -2.39 -13.08 17.80
CA ALA A 444 -2.59 -12.20 18.93
C ALA A 444 -1.46 -11.18 18.99
N ILE A 445 -1.78 -9.96 19.40
CA ILE A 445 -0.83 -8.86 19.57
C ILE A 445 -1.25 -8.07 20.81
N GLU A 446 -0.29 -7.79 21.68
CA GLU A 446 -0.50 -7.15 22.97
C GLU A 446 0.44 -5.97 23.17
N GLU A 447 -0.04 -4.96 23.87
CA GLU A 447 0.74 -3.78 24.25
C GLU A 447 0.72 -3.53 25.73
N TRP A 448 1.87 -3.11 26.25
CA TRP A 448 2.08 -2.72 27.65
C TRP A 448 2.66 -1.32 27.72
N GLY A 449 2.34 -0.60 28.81
CA GLY A 449 2.91 0.69 29.14
C GLY A 449 1.93 1.83 28.97
N THR A 450 1.82 2.64 30.02
CA THR A 450 1.02 3.87 30.09
C THR A 450 1.91 5.11 30.25
N GLY A 451 3.22 4.92 30.43
CA GLY A 451 4.23 5.93 30.62
C GLY A 451 5.08 6.22 29.38
N PRO A 452 6.35 6.61 29.57
CA PRO A 452 7.27 6.90 28.47
C PRO A 452 7.69 5.64 27.69
N LEU A 453 7.74 4.48 28.34
CA LEU A 453 8.06 3.19 27.70
C LEU A 453 6.77 2.48 27.28
N ARG A 454 6.73 2.10 25.99
CA ARG A 454 5.71 1.23 25.42
C ARG A 454 6.39 -0.02 24.88
N LEU A 455 5.81 -1.15 25.17
CA LEU A 455 6.21 -2.47 24.68
C LEU A 455 5.08 -3.07 23.85
N GLN A 456 5.41 -3.80 22.82
CA GLN A 456 4.46 -4.57 22.02
C GLN A 456 5.06 -5.96 21.76
N ALA A 457 4.25 -6.99 21.88
CA ALA A 457 4.62 -8.33 21.45
C ALA A 457 3.43 -9.01 20.77
N GLY A 458 3.72 -9.92 19.85
CA GLY A 458 2.67 -10.68 19.20
C GLY A 458 3.19 -11.96 18.57
N ALA A 459 2.27 -12.85 18.30
CA ALA A 459 2.50 -14.12 17.62
C ALA A 459 1.35 -14.42 16.65
N ARG A 460 1.68 -15.14 15.57
CA ARG A 460 0.75 -15.60 14.57
C ARG A 460 1.18 -16.97 14.06
N TYR A 461 0.23 -17.88 13.95
CA TYR A 461 0.43 -19.15 13.25
C TYR A 461 -0.42 -19.18 11.99
N ASP A 462 0.21 -19.54 10.89
CA ASP A 462 -0.46 -19.73 9.60
C ASP A 462 -0.23 -21.15 9.09
N HIS A 463 -1.24 -21.69 8.42
CA HIS A 463 -1.14 -22.91 7.64
C HIS A 463 -1.73 -22.68 6.26
N ALA A 464 -1.00 -23.06 5.21
CA ALA A 464 -1.41 -22.90 3.82
C ALA A 464 -1.17 -24.18 3.02
N ARG A 465 -2.06 -24.48 2.07
CA ARG A 465 -1.94 -25.60 1.15
C ARG A 465 -2.20 -25.17 -0.27
N PHE A 466 -1.29 -25.52 -1.17
CA PHE A 466 -1.39 -25.32 -2.61
C PHE A 466 -1.62 -26.68 -3.29
N THR A 467 -2.60 -26.77 -4.17
CA THR A 467 -2.99 -28.02 -4.83
C THR A 467 -3.11 -27.77 -6.34
N PRO A 468 -2.14 -28.24 -7.15
CA PRO A 468 -2.30 -28.23 -8.61
C PRO A 468 -3.47 -29.14 -9.00
N LEU A 469 -4.34 -28.66 -9.90
CA LEU A 469 -5.55 -29.36 -10.30
C LEU A 469 -5.30 -30.33 -11.46
N GLU A 470 -4.24 -30.08 -12.24
CA GLU A 470 -3.76 -30.98 -13.29
C GLU A 470 -2.42 -31.60 -12.88
N ARG A 471 -2.17 -32.80 -13.36
CA ARG A 471 -0.86 -33.46 -13.21
C ARG A 471 0.06 -32.98 -14.31
N SER A 472 1.23 -32.46 -13.94
CA SER A 472 2.30 -32.07 -14.86
C SER A 472 3.66 -32.39 -14.25
N THR A 473 4.71 -32.24 -15.04
CA THR A 473 6.11 -32.39 -14.62
C THR A 473 6.88 -31.17 -15.09
N ILE A 474 7.82 -30.74 -14.28
CA ILE A 474 8.75 -29.65 -14.56
C ILE A 474 10.16 -30.26 -14.65
N VAL A 475 10.93 -29.90 -15.67
CA VAL A 475 12.30 -30.36 -15.79
C VAL A 475 13.23 -29.43 -15.00
N ILE A 476 13.81 -29.96 -13.92
CA ILE A 476 14.78 -29.26 -13.06
C ILE A 476 16.08 -30.03 -13.10
N ASN A 477 17.16 -29.41 -13.59
CA ASN A 477 18.48 -30.03 -13.70
C ASN A 477 18.46 -31.37 -14.47
N GLY A 478 17.61 -31.49 -15.51
CA GLY A 478 17.45 -32.70 -16.29
C GLY A 478 16.60 -33.80 -15.64
N GLU A 479 16.05 -33.56 -14.45
CA GLU A 479 15.18 -34.47 -13.74
C GLU A 479 13.70 -34.03 -13.92
N ASP A 480 12.82 -34.99 -14.25
CA ASP A 480 11.37 -34.78 -14.27
C ASP A 480 10.81 -34.73 -12.86
N VAL A 481 10.43 -33.53 -12.40
CA VAL A 481 9.86 -33.31 -11.07
C VAL A 481 8.34 -33.15 -11.18
N PRO A 482 7.55 -34.04 -10.58
CA PRO A 482 6.09 -33.93 -10.65
C PRO A 482 5.55 -32.75 -9.86
N THR A 483 4.52 -32.09 -10.39
CA THR A 483 3.75 -31.09 -9.64
C THR A 483 2.84 -31.79 -8.63
N VAL A 484 3.06 -31.52 -7.36
CA VAL A 484 2.35 -32.14 -6.23
C VAL A 484 1.79 -31.09 -5.29
N ALA A 485 0.77 -31.47 -4.52
CA ALA A 485 0.26 -30.57 -3.48
C ALA A 485 1.35 -30.27 -2.42
N ARG A 486 1.40 -29.02 -1.96
CA ARG A 486 2.38 -28.52 -0.99
C ARG A 486 1.68 -27.92 0.21
N ASP A 487 2.16 -28.28 1.39
CA ASP A 487 1.70 -27.75 2.67
C ASP A 487 2.82 -26.91 3.31
N PHE A 488 2.45 -25.78 3.87
CA PHE A 488 3.37 -24.87 4.57
C PHE A 488 2.74 -24.44 5.90
N GLY A 489 3.51 -24.53 6.96
CA GLY A 489 3.12 -24.06 8.28
C GLY A 489 4.20 -23.16 8.86
N ALA A 490 3.83 -22.02 9.44
CA ALA A 490 4.81 -21.10 10.00
C ALA A 490 4.30 -20.33 11.21
N LEU A 491 5.20 -20.09 12.15
CA LEU A 491 5.03 -19.19 13.26
C LEU A 491 5.74 -17.86 12.96
N SER A 492 5.02 -16.76 12.97
CA SER A 492 5.56 -15.40 13.02
C SER A 492 5.48 -14.87 14.45
N ALA A 493 6.46 -14.07 14.84
CA ALA A 493 6.48 -13.40 16.13
C ALA A 493 7.20 -12.06 16.03
N SER A 494 6.82 -11.07 16.83
CA SER A 494 7.57 -9.84 16.97
C SER A 494 7.52 -9.30 18.39
N VAL A 495 8.59 -8.58 18.74
CA VAL A 495 8.68 -7.81 19.98
C VAL A 495 9.23 -6.44 19.58
N GLY A 496 8.61 -5.38 20.09
CA GLY A 496 9.02 -4.01 19.86
C GLY A 496 8.92 -3.18 21.11
N ALA A 497 9.75 -2.14 21.17
CA ALA A 497 9.78 -1.17 22.26
C ALA A 497 9.88 0.25 21.68
N LEU A 498 9.19 1.19 22.29
CA LEU A 498 9.27 2.61 22.00
C LEU A 498 9.43 3.38 23.31
N TYR A 499 10.50 4.14 23.43
CA TYR A 499 10.73 5.03 24.56
C TYR A 499 10.58 6.50 24.14
N ARG A 500 9.73 7.23 24.85
CA ARG A 500 9.47 8.67 24.64
C ARG A 500 10.30 9.45 25.63
N PHE A 501 11.27 10.18 25.10
CA PHE A 501 12.02 11.15 25.88
C PHE A 501 11.26 12.48 25.94
N GLU A 502 11.66 13.32 26.84
CA GLU A 502 11.23 14.73 26.84
C GLU A 502 11.65 15.41 25.53
N HIS A 503 11.03 16.56 25.25
CA HIS A 503 11.34 17.39 24.08
C HIS A 503 11.06 16.72 22.71
N GLY A 504 10.14 15.77 22.64
CA GLY A 504 9.65 15.20 21.37
C GLY A 504 10.61 14.22 20.68
N ILE A 505 11.55 13.64 21.42
CA ILE A 505 12.44 12.58 20.92
C ILE A 505 11.83 11.22 21.27
N ARG A 506 11.87 10.29 20.32
CA ARG A 506 11.44 8.90 20.50
C ARG A 506 12.52 7.97 19.94
N LEU A 507 12.86 6.94 20.70
CA LEU A 507 13.72 5.84 20.25
C LEU A 507 12.92 4.54 20.26
N GLY A 508 13.02 3.78 19.19
CA GLY A 508 12.34 2.49 19.08
C GLY A 508 13.27 1.41 18.56
N ALA A 509 12.97 0.19 18.98
CA ALA A 509 13.63 -1.02 18.52
C ALA A 509 12.61 -2.12 18.31
N SER A 510 12.82 -2.97 17.31
CA SER A 510 12.01 -4.16 17.11
C SER A 510 12.84 -5.34 16.60
N VAL A 511 12.40 -6.53 16.97
CA VAL A 511 12.87 -7.80 16.40
C VAL A 511 11.65 -8.60 15.99
N SER A 512 11.70 -9.16 14.79
CA SER A 512 10.57 -9.91 14.25
C SER A 512 11.04 -11.12 13.44
N ARG A 513 10.31 -12.20 13.57
CA ARG A 513 10.37 -13.38 12.71
C ARG A 513 9.14 -13.38 11.83
N ALA A 514 9.33 -13.35 10.53
CA ALA A 514 8.28 -13.36 9.54
C ALA A 514 8.54 -14.46 8.50
N TYR A 515 7.54 -14.82 7.69
CA TYR A 515 7.69 -15.84 6.67
C TYR A 515 6.92 -15.48 5.41
N ARG A 516 7.24 -16.18 4.31
CA ARG A 516 6.48 -16.20 3.07
C ARG A 516 6.43 -17.62 2.50
N THR A 517 5.26 -18.06 2.07
CA THR A 517 5.13 -19.27 1.26
C THR A 517 5.48 -18.95 -0.19
N PRO A 518 6.12 -19.87 -0.93
CA PRO A 518 6.18 -19.75 -2.39
C PRO A 518 4.78 -19.68 -2.98
N ASP A 519 4.58 -18.87 -4.03
CA ASP A 519 3.31 -18.80 -4.74
C ASP A 519 3.20 -19.88 -5.83
N PHE A 520 1.99 -20.07 -6.40
CA PHE A 520 1.70 -21.13 -7.36
C PHE A 520 2.62 -21.06 -8.58
N ASN A 521 2.95 -19.87 -9.06
CA ASN A 521 3.83 -19.63 -10.19
C ASN A 521 5.30 -20.02 -9.88
N GLU A 522 5.78 -19.69 -8.68
CA GLU A 522 7.11 -20.09 -8.23
C GLU A 522 7.24 -21.61 -8.05
N LEU A 523 6.13 -22.27 -7.70
CA LEU A 523 6.08 -23.72 -7.53
C LEU A 523 5.91 -24.49 -8.85
N TYR A 524 5.08 -23.97 -9.78
CA TYR A 524 4.53 -24.82 -10.82
C TYR A 524 4.63 -24.27 -12.25
N SER A 525 5.22 -23.09 -12.51
CA SER A 525 5.36 -22.56 -13.86
C SER A 525 6.35 -23.40 -14.72
N ASP A 526 6.07 -23.59 -15.99
CA ASP A 526 7.01 -24.16 -16.99
C ASP A 526 6.62 -23.65 -18.38
N GLY A 527 7.10 -22.50 -18.79
CA GLY A 527 6.79 -21.99 -20.12
C GLY A 527 7.20 -20.56 -20.37
N PRO A 528 6.99 -20.09 -21.59
CA PRO A 528 7.24 -18.70 -21.95
C PRO A 528 6.24 -17.79 -21.25
N HIS A 529 6.75 -16.77 -20.56
CA HIS A 529 6.00 -15.65 -20.01
C HIS A 529 6.22 -14.46 -20.95
N LEU A 530 5.24 -14.25 -21.83
CA LEU A 530 5.41 -13.37 -22.97
C LEU A 530 5.64 -11.93 -22.56
N ALA A 531 4.82 -11.44 -21.67
CA ALA A 531 4.84 -10.08 -21.17
C ALA A 531 6.07 -9.79 -20.27
N ALA A 532 6.59 -10.81 -19.57
CA ALA A 532 7.79 -10.71 -18.74
C ALA A 532 9.10 -10.92 -19.51
N TYR A 533 9.02 -11.27 -20.80
CA TYR A 533 10.17 -11.57 -21.68
C TYR A 533 11.10 -12.67 -21.14
N SER A 534 10.52 -13.66 -20.50
CA SER A 534 11.24 -14.75 -19.84
C SER A 534 10.65 -16.12 -20.20
N TYR A 535 11.42 -17.16 -19.97
CA TYR A 535 10.94 -18.54 -19.88
C TYR A 535 11.04 -18.93 -18.41
N ASP A 536 9.89 -19.00 -17.74
CA ASP A 536 9.83 -19.22 -16.30
C ASP A 536 9.74 -20.71 -15.97
N VAL A 537 10.59 -21.18 -15.05
CA VAL A 537 10.62 -22.56 -14.56
C VAL A 537 10.45 -22.54 -13.05
N GLY A 538 9.31 -23.02 -12.58
CA GLY A 538 9.00 -23.18 -11.17
C GLY A 538 9.78 -24.34 -10.55
N ASN A 539 9.65 -24.48 -9.23
CA ASN A 539 10.26 -25.58 -8.51
C ASN A 539 9.33 -26.10 -7.39
N PRO A 540 8.68 -27.28 -7.61
CA PRO A 540 7.82 -27.88 -6.59
C PRO A 540 8.54 -28.23 -5.28
N ARG A 541 9.87 -28.22 -5.25
CA ARG A 541 10.69 -28.53 -4.07
C ARG A 541 11.04 -27.28 -3.23
N LEU A 542 10.60 -26.07 -3.63
CA LEU A 542 10.86 -24.84 -2.89
C LEU A 542 10.40 -24.95 -1.44
N ARG A 543 11.22 -24.41 -0.56
CA ARG A 543 10.90 -24.21 0.87
C ARG A 543 10.31 -22.82 1.07
N GLN A 544 9.55 -22.65 2.16
CA GLN A 544 9.11 -21.33 2.58
C GLN A 544 10.31 -20.45 2.94
N GLU A 545 10.17 -19.16 2.69
CA GLU A 545 11.12 -18.16 3.19
C GLU A 545 10.85 -17.87 4.65
N THR A 546 11.91 -17.72 5.44
CA THR A 546 11.81 -17.23 6.81
C THR A 546 12.80 -16.07 7.00
N GLY A 547 12.30 -14.93 7.43
CA GLY A 547 13.10 -13.74 7.72
C GLY A 547 13.18 -13.48 9.22
N LEU A 548 14.39 -13.22 9.73
CA LEU A 548 14.63 -12.66 11.05
C LEU A 548 15.11 -11.21 10.85
N GLY A 549 14.27 -10.25 11.22
CA GLY A 549 14.52 -8.83 11.08
C GLY A 549 14.80 -8.16 12.43
N ALA A 550 15.72 -7.21 12.42
CA ALA A 550 15.94 -6.30 13.54
C ALA A 550 16.03 -4.86 13.01
N GLU A 551 15.43 -3.94 13.74
CA GLU A 551 15.37 -2.51 13.42
C GLU A 551 15.61 -1.66 14.66
N LEU A 552 16.36 -0.57 14.47
CA LEU A 552 16.45 0.54 15.41
C LEU A 552 16.04 1.82 14.68
N PHE A 553 15.21 2.63 15.31
CA PHE A 553 14.83 3.92 14.75
C PHE A 553 14.80 5.02 15.80
N ALA A 554 15.02 6.25 15.33
CA ALA A 554 14.92 7.47 16.11
C ALA A 554 13.98 8.44 15.41
N ARG A 555 13.09 9.09 16.17
CA ARG A 555 12.19 10.14 15.71
C ARG A 555 12.36 11.39 16.54
N VAL A 556 12.31 12.51 15.86
CA VAL A 556 12.31 13.84 16.49
C VAL A 556 11.09 14.58 15.96
N GLU A 557 10.29 15.11 16.86
CA GLU A 557 9.13 15.93 16.51
C GLU A 557 9.10 17.15 17.43
N ARG A 558 9.50 18.28 16.87
CA ARG A 558 9.58 19.59 17.54
C ARG A 558 8.93 20.64 16.64
N ASP A 559 8.68 21.83 17.17
CA ASP A 559 7.98 22.92 16.46
C ASP A 559 8.54 23.20 15.05
N ARG A 560 9.85 23.08 14.84
CA ARG A 560 10.52 23.39 13.59
C ARG A 560 11.16 22.21 12.89
N VAL A 561 11.25 21.05 13.56
CA VAL A 561 11.99 19.90 13.03
C VAL A 561 11.15 18.64 13.24
N ARG A 562 10.95 17.92 12.16
CA ARG A 562 10.46 16.54 12.14
C ARG A 562 11.47 15.69 11.40
N ALA A 563 11.95 14.65 12.03
CA ALA A 563 12.88 13.72 11.41
C ALA A 563 12.65 12.29 11.89
N GLU A 564 12.91 11.33 11.02
CA GLU A 564 12.98 9.91 11.33
C GLU A 564 14.24 9.34 10.67
N ALA A 565 14.97 8.50 11.38
CA ALA A 565 16.05 7.70 10.83
C ALA A 565 15.92 6.27 11.36
N ALA A 566 16.18 5.29 10.50
CA ALA A 566 16.14 3.88 10.84
C ALA A 566 17.34 3.14 10.25
N VAL A 567 17.84 2.15 10.99
CA VAL A 567 18.80 1.15 10.52
C VAL A 567 18.22 -0.23 10.75
N TYR A 568 18.41 -1.13 9.78
CA TYR A 568 17.81 -2.45 9.82
C TYR A 568 18.69 -3.53 9.22
N VAL A 569 18.44 -4.77 9.64
CA VAL A 569 18.98 -5.97 9.05
C VAL A 569 17.91 -7.07 9.01
N ASN A 570 17.81 -7.75 7.87
CA ASN A 570 16.98 -8.93 7.67
C ASN A 570 17.86 -10.09 7.22
N ARG A 571 17.86 -11.19 7.96
CA ARG A 571 18.46 -12.48 7.56
C ARG A 571 17.35 -13.36 7.04
N MET A 572 17.50 -13.86 5.82
CA MET A 572 16.51 -14.67 5.12
C MET A 572 17.06 -16.09 4.97
N ASP A 573 16.34 -17.06 5.49
CA ASP A 573 16.54 -18.48 5.19
C ASP A 573 15.60 -18.88 4.07
N GLY A 574 16.16 -19.41 3.00
CA GLY A 574 15.41 -19.88 1.85
C GLY A 574 14.76 -18.78 1.00
N TYR A 575 15.39 -17.62 0.84
CA TYR A 575 14.92 -16.55 -0.05
C TYR A 575 14.67 -17.08 -1.47
N VAL A 576 13.45 -16.95 -1.98
CA VAL A 576 13.05 -17.43 -3.31
C VAL A 576 13.25 -16.34 -4.35
N PHE A 577 13.94 -16.63 -5.42
CA PHE A 577 14.08 -15.69 -6.55
C PHE A 577 14.22 -16.44 -7.87
N PRO A 578 13.81 -15.82 -9.01
CA PRO A 578 14.06 -16.36 -10.32
C PRO A 578 15.52 -16.09 -10.70
N ARG A 579 16.35 -17.13 -10.70
CA ARG A 579 17.74 -17.05 -11.15
C ARG A 579 17.78 -17.17 -12.68
N ASN A 580 18.45 -16.26 -13.34
CA ASN A 580 18.79 -16.41 -14.74
C ASN A 580 19.83 -17.54 -14.89
N THR A 581 19.54 -18.55 -15.69
CA THR A 581 20.41 -19.72 -15.89
C THR A 581 21.50 -19.47 -16.96
N GLY A 582 21.43 -18.35 -17.70
CA GLY A 582 22.28 -18.11 -18.86
C GLY A 582 21.92 -18.96 -20.09
N GLU A 583 20.84 -19.76 -20.00
CA GLU A 583 20.32 -20.60 -21.08
C GLU A 583 19.06 -19.99 -21.68
N LEU A 584 18.76 -20.36 -22.93
CA LEU A 584 17.49 -20.07 -23.55
C LEU A 584 16.46 -21.16 -23.18
N GLY A 585 15.19 -20.77 -23.07
CA GLY A 585 14.09 -21.70 -22.86
C GLY A 585 13.90 -22.66 -24.03
N ARG A 586 13.00 -23.65 -23.89
CA ARG A 586 12.76 -24.71 -24.88
C ARG A 586 12.44 -24.23 -26.29
N GLN A 587 11.89 -23.02 -26.44
CA GLN A 587 11.61 -22.39 -27.73
C GLN A 587 12.76 -21.55 -28.28
N GLY A 588 13.90 -21.45 -27.54
CA GLY A 588 15.12 -20.79 -27.98
C GLY A 588 15.07 -19.26 -28.09
N GLU A 589 13.98 -18.63 -27.67
CA GLU A 589 13.76 -17.20 -27.89
C GLU A 589 13.93 -16.34 -26.65
N ARG A 590 13.77 -16.90 -25.45
CA ARG A 590 13.75 -16.16 -24.18
C ARG A 590 14.70 -16.75 -23.17
N TRP A 591 15.33 -15.88 -22.35
CA TRP A 591 16.18 -16.30 -21.24
C TRP A 591 15.38 -17.09 -20.22
N LYS A 592 15.94 -18.24 -19.82
CA LYS A 592 15.36 -19.15 -18.84
C LYS A 592 15.66 -18.65 -17.43
N PHE A 593 14.59 -18.49 -16.64
CA PHE A 593 14.66 -18.17 -15.23
C PHE A 593 14.10 -19.34 -14.41
N GLN A 594 14.92 -19.87 -13.52
CA GLN A 594 14.52 -20.95 -12.62
C GLN A 594 14.36 -20.44 -11.20
N TYR A 595 13.22 -20.74 -10.57
CA TYR A 595 13.00 -20.39 -9.17
C TYR A 595 13.82 -21.27 -8.24
N VAL A 596 14.57 -20.64 -7.33
CA VAL A 596 15.51 -21.28 -6.39
C VAL A 596 15.39 -20.67 -5.00
N ASN A 597 15.82 -21.44 -3.97
CA ASN A 597 16.03 -20.92 -2.63
C ASN A 597 17.52 -20.58 -2.42
N ALA A 598 17.81 -19.43 -1.81
CA ALA A 598 19.11 -19.09 -1.28
C ALA A 598 18.98 -18.43 0.09
N ASP A 599 20.00 -18.56 0.92
CA ASP A 599 20.05 -17.78 2.16
C ASP A 599 20.57 -16.38 1.81
N ALA A 600 19.92 -15.36 2.35
CA ALA A 600 20.23 -13.98 1.98
C ALA A 600 20.27 -13.06 3.20
N ARG A 601 20.92 -11.91 3.03
CA ARG A 601 20.95 -10.82 4.01
C ARG A 601 20.67 -9.51 3.31
N LEU A 602 19.69 -8.78 3.82
CA LEU A 602 19.40 -7.39 3.43
C LEU A 602 19.67 -6.48 4.63
N ALA A 603 20.52 -5.47 4.45
CA ALA A 603 20.83 -4.51 5.51
C ALA A 603 20.84 -3.11 4.92
N GLY A 604 20.37 -2.12 5.67
CA GLY A 604 20.25 -0.77 5.16
C GLY A 604 20.00 0.28 6.22
N ALA A 605 19.93 1.51 5.72
CA ALA A 605 19.59 2.70 6.49
C ALA A 605 18.69 3.61 5.67
N GLU A 606 17.75 4.25 6.33
CA GLU A 606 16.81 5.17 5.70
C GLU A 606 16.50 6.34 6.63
N GLY A 607 16.10 7.46 6.06
CA GLY A 607 15.71 8.61 6.85
C GLY A 607 14.92 9.63 6.05
N GLU A 608 14.14 10.43 6.78
CA GLU A 608 13.48 11.63 6.28
C GLU A 608 13.58 12.75 7.29
N PHE A 609 13.57 13.98 6.80
CA PHE A 609 13.47 15.16 7.65
C PHE A 609 12.65 16.26 6.97
N GLU A 610 12.03 17.07 7.81
CA GLU A 610 11.44 18.35 7.46
C GLU A 610 11.92 19.38 8.50
N TRP A 611 12.49 20.49 8.01
CA TRP A 611 12.98 21.57 8.85
C TRP A 611 12.41 22.91 8.42
N THR A 612 11.60 23.53 9.27
CA THR A 612 11.08 24.87 9.07
C THR A 612 12.18 25.91 9.32
N LEU A 613 12.81 26.36 8.23
CA LEU A 613 13.89 27.35 8.26
C LEU A 613 13.38 28.73 8.68
N ARG A 614 12.24 29.12 8.12
CA ARG A 614 11.49 30.34 8.41
C ARG A 614 10.00 30.04 8.36
N GLU A 615 9.18 30.96 8.83
CA GLU A 615 7.73 30.88 8.65
C GLU A 615 7.40 30.57 7.17
N HIS A 616 6.63 29.52 6.95
CA HIS A 616 6.23 29.01 5.63
C HIS A 616 7.35 28.41 4.73
N VAL A 617 8.62 28.39 5.14
CA VAL A 617 9.71 27.81 4.34
C VAL A 617 10.24 26.56 5.01
N VAL A 618 10.11 25.42 4.34
CA VAL A 618 10.49 24.10 4.83
C VAL A 618 11.55 23.49 3.91
N LEU A 619 12.68 23.10 4.50
CA LEU A 619 13.65 22.21 3.87
C LEU A 619 13.25 20.77 4.18
N GLU A 620 13.15 19.94 3.17
CA GLU A 620 12.79 18.52 3.30
C GLU A 620 13.81 17.62 2.63
N GLY A 621 13.97 16.40 3.12
CA GLY A 621 14.84 15.44 2.48
C GLY A 621 14.55 14.00 2.87
N THR A 622 14.94 13.09 1.98
CA THR A 622 14.88 11.63 2.19
C THR A 622 16.19 11.01 1.72
N LEU A 623 16.61 9.93 2.38
CA LEU A 623 17.75 9.13 2.00
C LEU A 623 17.42 7.65 2.23
N SER A 624 17.82 6.79 1.29
CA SER A 624 17.59 5.35 1.37
C SER A 624 18.79 4.57 0.84
N TYR A 625 19.27 3.62 1.61
CA TYR A 625 20.31 2.70 1.23
C TYR A 625 19.97 1.28 1.67
N VAL A 626 20.13 0.33 0.78
CA VAL A 626 20.02 -1.10 1.09
C VAL A 626 21.07 -1.88 0.31
N ARG A 627 21.64 -2.90 0.93
CA ARG A 627 22.46 -3.92 0.29
C ARG A 627 21.85 -5.28 0.54
N GLY A 628 21.64 -6.04 -0.54
CA GLY A 628 21.20 -7.42 -0.51
C GLY A 628 22.31 -8.36 -0.97
N THR A 629 22.61 -9.38 -0.18
CA THR A 629 23.67 -10.36 -0.48
C THR A 629 23.15 -11.76 -0.28
N ILE A 630 23.57 -12.68 -1.16
CA ILE A 630 23.40 -14.13 -1.00
C ILE A 630 24.50 -14.59 -0.04
N THR A 631 24.13 -15.29 1.02
CA THR A 631 25.05 -15.76 2.06
C THR A 631 25.29 -17.27 2.02
N GLY A 632 24.53 -17.99 1.20
CA GLY A 632 24.65 -19.43 0.98
C GLY A 632 23.52 -19.96 0.14
N SER A 633 23.65 -21.17 -0.37
CA SER A 633 22.57 -21.91 -1.02
C SER A 633 22.70 -23.39 -0.74
N ARG A 634 21.55 -24.04 -0.54
CA ARG A 634 21.45 -25.51 -0.46
C ARG A 634 21.05 -26.14 -1.79
N ASP A 635 20.52 -25.32 -2.71
CA ASP A 635 20.08 -25.77 -4.02
C ASP A 635 21.28 -25.77 -4.98
N THR A 636 21.42 -26.88 -5.70
CA THR A 636 22.39 -26.99 -6.81
C THR A 636 21.68 -26.64 -8.10
N ILE A 637 22.27 -25.71 -8.86
CA ILE A 637 21.82 -25.36 -10.20
C ILE A 637 22.98 -25.71 -11.14
N PRO A 638 22.74 -26.30 -12.34
CA PRO A 638 23.81 -26.54 -13.29
C PRO A 638 24.51 -25.23 -13.63
N GLY A 639 25.82 -25.20 -13.48
CA GLY A 639 26.65 -24.13 -14.02
C GLY A 639 26.66 -24.16 -15.56
N LEU A 640 27.14 -23.07 -16.16
CA LEU A 640 27.29 -22.97 -17.61
C LEU A 640 28.25 -24.02 -18.19
N ASP A 641 29.06 -24.65 -17.35
CA ASP A 641 30.05 -25.72 -17.68
C ASP A 641 29.48 -27.14 -17.43
N GLY A 642 28.20 -27.26 -17.04
CA GLY A 642 27.55 -28.53 -16.76
C GLY A 642 27.84 -29.13 -15.37
N GLU A 643 28.73 -28.51 -14.59
CA GLU A 643 28.95 -28.87 -13.18
C GLU A 643 27.84 -28.29 -12.27
N PRO A 644 27.50 -28.97 -11.19
CA PRO A 644 26.53 -28.44 -10.21
C PRO A 644 27.09 -27.19 -9.56
N ASP A 645 26.63 -26.02 -10.01
CA ASP A 645 27.00 -24.76 -9.37
C ASP A 645 26.14 -24.54 -8.12
N ARG A 646 26.76 -24.50 -6.96
CA ARG A 646 26.09 -23.98 -5.77
C ARG A 646 25.97 -22.49 -5.96
N VAL A 647 24.76 -21.93 -5.76
CA VAL A 647 24.59 -20.49 -5.67
C VAL A 647 25.49 -20.01 -4.52
N ALA A 648 26.76 -19.80 -4.84
CA ALA A 648 27.75 -19.30 -3.90
C ALA A 648 27.41 -17.85 -3.52
N SER A 649 28.13 -17.30 -2.56
CA SER A 649 27.96 -15.91 -2.11
C SER A 649 28.03 -14.91 -3.27
N GLY A 650 27.09 -13.96 -3.31
CA GLY A 650 27.02 -12.91 -4.33
C GLY A 650 26.07 -11.80 -3.92
N ASP A 651 25.86 -10.83 -4.79
CA ASP A 651 24.84 -9.81 -4.59
C ASP A 651 23.47 -10.31 -5.09
N LEU A 652 22.40 -9.94 -4.40
CA LEU A 652 21.03 -10.19 -4.87
C LEU A 652 20.71 -9.32 -6.09
N PRO A 653 19.98 -9.84 -7.09
CA PRO A 653 19.55 -9.05 -8.23
C PRO A 653 18.48 -8.01 -7.85
N LEU A 654 18.38 -6.95 -8.67
CA LEU A 654 17.33 -5.93 -8.57
C LEU A 654 17.27 -5.24 -7.20
N ILE A 655 18.42 -4.94 -6.62
CA ILE A 655 18.55 -4.14 -5.39
C ILE A 655 18.68 -2.66 -5.75
N PRO A 656 17.83 -1.76 -5.21
CA PRO A 656 17.89 -0.34 -5.52
C PRO A 656 19.24 0.26 -5.10
N PRO A 657 19.81 1.20 -5.88
CA PRO A 657 21.00 1.96 -5.50
C PRO A 657 20.72 2.90 -4.33
N LEU A 658 21.77 3.43 -3.71
CA LEU A 658 21.65 4.57 -2.82
C LEU A 658 20.89 5.68 -3.54
N ASN A 659 19.80 6.15 -2.96
CA ASN A 659 18.97 7.20 -3.54
C ASN A 659 18.45 8.15 -2.47
N GLY A 660 18.06 9.34 -2.91
CA GLY A 660 17.50 10.33 -2.01
C GLY A 660 16.96 11.55 -2.75
N ARG A 661 16.34 12.42 -1.98
CA ARG A 661 15.80 13.69 -2.45
C ARG A 661 16.11 14.77 -1.42
N ILE A 662 16.37 15.98 -1.89
CA ILE A 662 16.41 17.19 -1.08
C ILE A 662 15.58 18.27 -1.79
N GLY A 663 14.79 19.01 -1.06
CA GLY A 663 13.90 20.01 -1.61
C GLY A 663 13.60 21.16 -0.65
N LEU A 664 13.22 22.28 -1.22
CA LEU A 664 12.75 23.44 -0.49
C LEU A 664 11.31 23.74 -0.91
N ARG A 665 10.42 23.98 0.06
CA ARG A 665 9.05 24.40 -0.21
C ARG A 665 8.66 25.61 0.60
N HIS A 666 7.88 26.48 -0.02
CA HIS A 666 7.10 27.52 0.63
C HIS A 666 5.65 27.06 0.69
N GLU A 667 5.05 27.06 1.87
CA GLU A 667 3.68 26.58 2.07
C GLU A 667 2.90 27.50 3.02
N THR A 668 1.76 27.95 2.53
CA THR A 668 0.75 28.71 3.28
C THR A 668 -0.61 28.02 3.12
N ALA A 669 -1.64 28.47 3.82
CA ALA A 669 -3.00 27.95 3.63
C ALA A 669 -3.51 28.08 2.19
N ARG A 670 -3.03 29.09 1.41
CA ARG A 670 -3.50 29.38 0.05
C ARG A 670 -2.53 28.99 -1.04
N TRP A 671 -1.21 29.04 -0.80
CA TRP A 671 -0.17 28.81 -1.81
C TRP A 671 0.81 27.75 -1.33
N SER A 672 1.23 26.95 -2.25
CA SER A 672 2.39 26.07 -2.08
C SER A 672 3.28 26.16 -3.31
N ALA A 673 4.57 26.34 -3.13
CA ALA A 673 5.53 26.36 -4.21
C ALA A 673 6.84 25.73 -3.74
N GLY A 674 7.54 25.04 -4.60
CA GLY A 674 8.81 24.45 -4.23
C GLY A 674 9.46 23.67 -5.34
N GLY A 675 10.58 23.08 -5.02
CA GLY A 675 11.32 22.21 -5.91
C GLY A 675 12.37 21.43 -5.15
N GLY A 676 12.96 20.46 -5.82
CA GLY A 676 13.99 19.64 -5.24
C GLY A 676 14.78 18.87 -6.27
N VAL A 677 15.86 18.28 -5.79
CA VAL A 677 16.70 17.36 -6.56
C VAL A 677 16.45 15.95 -6.04
N ARG A 678 16.14 15.03 -6.95
CA ARG A 678 16.14 13.59 -6.71
C ARG A 678 17.35 12.99 -7.39
N ALA A 679 18.08 12.14 -6.68
CA ALA A 679 19.27 11.50 -7.22
C ALA A 679 19.34 10.03 -6.80
N ALA A 680 19.96 9.23 -7.66
CA ALA A 680 20.35 7.86 -7.39
C ALA A 680 21.81 7.63 -7.81
N ALA A 681 22.53 6.88 -7.01
CA ALA A 681 23.91 6.52 -7.31
C ALA A 681 23.97 5.46 -8.43
N ARG A 682 25.15 5.27 -9.02
CA ARG A 682 25.43 4.13 -9.88
C ARG A 682 25.26 2.82 -9.11
N GLN A 683 24.59 1.83 -9.73
CA GLN A 683 24.47 0.48 -9.17
C GLN A 683 25.45 -0.48 -9.86
N VAL A 684 26.29 -1.10 -9.05
CA VAL A 684 27.31 -2.07 -9.48
C VAL A 684 27.30 -3.35 -8.64
N CYS A 685 26.46 -3.44 -7.61
CA CYS A 685 26.20 -4.67 -6.86
C CYS A 685 25.13 -5.44 -7.62
N LEU A 686 25.51 -6.47 -8.35
CA LEU A 686 24.70 -7.11 -9.38
C LEU A 686 24.50 -8.59 -9.07
N GLY A 687 23.31 -9.09 -9.36
CA GLY A 687 23.05 -10.53 -9.45
C GLY A 687 23.62 -11.13 -10.75
N ASP A 688 23.45 -12.45 -10.90
CA ASP A 688 23.91 -13.18 -12.08
C ASP A 688 23.27 -12.61 -13.37
N PHE A 689 24.10 -12.35 -14.38
CA PHE A 689 23.71 -11.78 -15.69
C PHE A 689 22.98 -10.42 -15.62
N GLU A 690 23.04 -9.74 -14.49
CA GLU A 690 22.46 -8.40 -14.34
C GLU A 690 23.44 -7.34 -14.85
N THR A 691 22.90 -6.28 -15.47
CA THR A 691 23.69 -5.16 -16.00
C THR A 691 23.74 -3.98 -15.04
N PRO A 692 24.88 -3.27 -14.93
CA PRO A 692 24.97 -2.07 -14.11
C PRO A 692 24.11 -0.93 -14.69
N THR A 693 23.72 0.00 -13.83
CA THR A 693 23.05 1.24 -14.25
C THR A 693 23.87 2.45 -13.81
N ALA A 694 23.88 3.48 -14.64
CA ALA A 694 24.45 4.79 -14.29
C ALA A 694 23.63 5.45 -13.18
N GLY A 695 24.27 6.30 -12.39
CA GLY A 695 23.56 7.21 -11.50
C GLY A 695 22.91 8.34 -12.28
N TYR A 696 21.88 8.95 -11.68
CA TYR A 696 21.18 10.08 -12.27
C TYR A 696 20.80 11.13 -11.21
N ALA A 697 20.48 12.34 -11.67
CA ALA A 697 19.87 13.39 -10.88
C ALA A 697 18.80 14.09 -11.70
N THR A 698 17.65 14.39 -11.09
CA THR A 698 16.55 15.12 -11.68
C THR A 698 16.19 16.33 -10.81
N VAL A 699 15.65 17.36 -11.45
CA VAL A 699 15.10 18.55 -10.80
C VAL A 699 13.60 18.54 -10.99
N ASP A 700 12.86 18.64 -9.91
CA ASP A 700 11.40 18.69 -9.90
C ASP A 700 10.92 20.00 -9.29
N LEU A 701 9.87 20.60 -9.86
CA LEU A 701 9.26 21.84 -9.40
C LEU A 701 7.76 21.65 -9.21
N PHE A 702 7.16 22.41 -8.29
CA PHE A 702 5.71 22.46 -8.18
C PHE A 702 5.23 23.85 -7.75
N LEU A 703 3.98 24.16 -8.13
CA LEU A 703 3.24 25.36 -7.74
C LEU A 703 1.78 24.95 -7.48
N GLY A 704 1.26 25.25 -6.32
CA GLY A 704 -0.12 24.96 -5.95
C GLY A 704 -0.85 26.20 -5.44
N ARG A 705 -2.15 26.28 -5.72
CA ARG A 705 -3.04 27.31 -5.19
C ARG A 705 -4.33 26.68 -4.67
N ARG A 706 -4.77 27.10 -3.49
CA ARG A 706 -6.06 26.74 -2.89
C ARG A 706 -6.91 28.01 -2.73
N PHE A 707 -8.19 27.93 -3.10
CA PHE A 707 -9.11 29.05 -3.03
C PHE A 707 -10.54 28.56 -2.85
N LEU A 708 -11.39 29.41 -2.31
CA LEU A 708 -12.81 29.13 -2.10
C LEU A 708 -13.64 29.81 -3.18
N VAL A 709 -14.59 29.07 -3.75
CA VAL A 709 -15.62 29.61 -4.67
C VAL A 709 -16.95 28.95 -4.33
N GLY A 710 -17.95 29.72 -3.97
CA GLY A 710 -19.29 29.22 -3.63
C GLY A 710 -19.27 28.20 -2.50
N GLY A 711 -18.46 28.42 -1.45
CA GLY A 711 -18.31 27.51 -0.29
C GLY A 711 -17.48 26.26 -0.55
N ARG A 712 -17.03 26.01 -1.78
CA ARG A 712 -16.25 24.83 -2.16
C ARG A 712 -14.76 25.17 -2.18
N LEU A 713 -13.94 24.22 -1.70
CA LEU A 713 -12.50 24.36 -1.73
C LEU A 713 -11.95 23.84 -3.06
N HIS A 714 -11.32 24.73 -3.81
CA HIS A 714 -10.65 24.42 -5.06
C HIS A 714 -9.14 24.38 -4.88
N GLY A 715 -8.47 23.42 -5.48
CA GLY A 715 -7.02 23.26 -5.54
C GLY A 715 -6.56 23.10 -6.99
N VAL A 716 -5.52 23.85 -7.37
CA VAL A 716 -4.79 23.67 -8.63
C VAL A 716 -3.35 23.40 -8.26
N THR A 717 -2.76 22.34 -8.81
CA THR A 717 -1.33 22.02 -8.64
C THR A 717 -0.70 21.80 -10.01
N LEU A 718 0.30 22.59 -10.32
CA LEU A 718 1.20 22.41 -11.47
C LEU A 718 2.48 21.77 -10.96
N ARG A 719 2.91 20.66 -11.57
CA ARG A 719 4.16 19.97 -11.28
C ARG A 719 4.97 19.81 -12.56
N ILE A 720 6.27 19.96 -12.46
CA ILE A 720 7.21 19.67 -13.54
C ILE A 720 8.22 18.66 -12.98
N ASP A 721 8.14 17.44 -13.46
CA ASP A 721 9.06 16.39 -13.11
C ASP A 721 10.17 16.30 -14.17
N ASN A 722 11.37 15.97 -13.75
CA ASN A 722 12.54 15.87 -14.62
C ASN A 722 12.71 17.12 -15.52
N LEU A 723 12.74 18.31 -14.93
CA LEU A 723 12.82 19.60 -15.63
C LEU A 723 13.93 19.65 -16.69
N LEU A 724 15.07 19.01 -16.42
CA LEU A 724 16.25 19.03 -17.27
C LEU A 724 16.23 17.95 -18.36
N ASP A 725 15.18 17.15 -18.44
CA ASP A 725 15.01 16.07 -19.42
C ASP A 725 16.13 15.02 -19.34
N ALA A 726 16.59 14.70 -18.13
CA ALA A 726 17.65 13.73 -17.90
C ALA A 726 17.17 12.32 -18.25
N GLU A 727 18.04 11.55 -18.89
CA GLU A 727 17.79 10.11 -19.13
C GLU A 727 17.92 9.33 -17.82
N ILE A 728 16.86 8.64 -17.44
CA ILE A 728 16.76 7.81 -16.25
C ILE A 728 16.59 6.35 -16.68
N ARG A 729 17.43 5.46 -16.14
CA ARG A 729 17.28 4.01 -16.29
C ARG A 729 17.19 3.39 -14.91
N ASP A 730 15.95 3.05 -14.50
CA ASP A 730 15.74 2.48 -13.19
C ASP A 730 16.38 1.09 -13.09
N HIS A 731 17.19 0.88 -12.05
CA HIS A 731 17.90 -0.37 -11.85
C HIS A 731 16.95 -1.56 -11.63
N LEU A 732 15.78 -1.32 -11.06
CA LEU A 732 14.78 -2.35 -10.75
C LEU A 732 13.95 -2.80 -11.96
N SER A 733 14.15 -2.19 -13.13
CA SER A 733 13.54 -2.65 -14.37
C SER A 733 14.39 -3.76 -15.02
N ARG A 734 13.78 -4.88 -15.40
CA ARG A 734 14.43 -5.92 -16.21
C ARG A 734 14.77 -5.40 -17.61
N THR A 735 14.03 -4.44 -18.11
CA THR A 735 14.16 -3.83 -19.44
C THR A 735 14.94 -2.51 -19.40
N LYS A 736 15.68 -2.24 -18.32
CA LYS A 736 16.42 -0.99 -18.05
C LYS A 736 17.33 -0.50 -19.17
N LEU A 737 17.89 -1.42 -19.96
CA LEU A 737 18.77 -1.05 -21.08
C LEU A 737 17.98 -0.46 -22.26
N ILE A 738 16.70 -0.76 -22.37
CA ILE A 738 15.87 -0.49 -23.55
C ILE A 738 14.79 0.55 -23.23
N ILE A 739 14.21 0.49 -22.02
CA ILE A 739 13.11 1.32 -21.59
C ILE A 739 13.60 2.34 -20.57
N PRO A 740 13.91 3.59 -20.95
CA PRO A 740 14.13 4.68 -20.00
C PRO A 740 12.81 5.16 -19.40
N ASP A 741 12.88 5.83 -18.25
CA ASP A 741 11.75 6.51 -17.65
C ASP A 741 11.29 7.72 -18.48
N ALA A 742 10.16 8.32 -18.07
CA ALA A 742 9.64 9.54 -18.66
C ALA A 742 10.70 10.64 -18.72
N GLY A 743 10.75 11.35 -19.82
CA GLY A 743 11.46 12.63 -19.96
C GLY A 743 10.78 13.73 -19.12
N ARG A 744 10.98 14.98 -19.50
CA ARG A 744 10.30 16.09 -18.83
C ARG A 744 8.79 15.95 -18.90
N ASN A 745 8.15 15.96 -17.71
CA ASN A 745 6.69 15.85 -17.59
C ASN A 745 6.10 17.06 -16.90
N VAL A 746 5.18 17.74 -17.58
CA VAL A 746 4.35 18.80 -17.00
C VAL A 746 3.01 18.18 -16.64
N LEU A 747 2.66 18.24 -15.35
CA LEU A 747 1.45 17.65 -14.79
C LEU A 747 0.60 18.76 -14.17
N LEU A 748 -0.67 18.81 -14.54
CA LEU A 748 -1.67 19.72 -13.97
C LEU A 748 -2.75 18.91 -13.27
N LEU A 749 -2.92 19.14 -11.97
CA LEU A 749 -4.00 18.56 -11.17
C LEU A 749 -4.96 19.66 -10.74
N TYR A 750 -6.24 19.49 -11.00
CA TYR A 750 -7.33 20.28 -10.44
C TYR A 750 -8.19 19.41 -9.54
N ARG A 751 -8.54 19.94 -8.36
CA ARG A 751 -9.38 19.25 -7.38
C ARG A 751 -10.40 20.21 -6.78
N VAL A 752 -11.62 19.75 -6.61
CA VAL A 752 -12.67 20.48 -5.89
C VAL A 752 -13.27 19.60 -4.79
N GLN A 753 -13.41 20.15 -3.58
CA GLN A 753 -14.07 19.53 -2.43
C GLN A 753 -15.37 20.30 -2.16
N PHE A 754 -16.46 19.57 -1.93
CA PHE A 754 -17.81 20.11 -1.70
C PHE A 754 -18.50 19.41 -0.54
#